data_6436407686b55a106b05e1fe7362c4b7
#
_entry.id   6436407686b55a106b05e1fe7362c4b7
#
_cell.length_a   1.000
_cell.length_b   1.000
_cell.length_c   1.000
_cell.angle_alpha   90.00
_cell.angle_beta   90.00
_cell.angle_gamma   90.00
#
_symmetry.space_group_name_H-M   'P 1'
#
loop_
_entity.id
_entity.type
_entity.pdbx_description
1 polymer ?
#
loop_
_entity_poly.entity_id
_entity_poly.type
_entity_poly.pdbx_seq_one_letter_code
_entity_poly.pdbx_strand_id
1 'polypeptide(L)'
;MNFFRIYVFLAVFLTHSNAELIRPDNGQRLHYIHVVFEWEQQPDASSYQLELHDISTNLFFTYDSLSTNVFVLKSNINWDNSYQWKVRAIYENGNYGNWIGPKTFHTKNSKLGYRYITNHVDSLIQPGVTIFGGASPNRHTFVIDKEGNEIWNDGNYKFKINHVDEFGTLYGNSDHSFPANTACKINYDMDILWASNIRVDPHDMKETSRNTYFVMKNTYLNGPIPSDNGLTNIFQNLGFAADDTTHEFPWYGQRIIELNESGDIIWDWNPFDHFQMEDFDNHGHTWMDGYIYMEYDWTHSNALWFDENESAIYMSSRHLSRISKIDYPSGELLFNITLPPPYIANGASYLGNNLLFNFQHHIVKLESGNYTLFDNGNISNQLFEHGHRISRGIEFEILDDSTCNIVWEYSLPPALYGHACGSMQVLENNNRLIFTRGVGANPDRPTILEVTYDKEIVWEMRGNQRYGWYRAFRIPSLHPDAFSLTVSPYSHISLDGIEMNGVIIDSSGIVTISIKNESDYRQPYQYTISDNQKWIPRLTGIDTINPQEQIDIHLDYNFSHVGRYTPYSKINIEVVPLKHPYAIKQKEFTIFDNSNLPLDRNRGQSLIDHVDNIPNPFNPATNIKYELLVSGKVEIIIYDIMGRKVRTLFDGVQDAGLKSVFWDSTDDNGIDLGTGFYFYTIKSGTDSKKGRMLLLK
;
A
#
# COMPACT_ATOMS: atom_id res chain seq x y z
N MET A 1 17.33 -7.48 20.61
CA MET A 1 18.27 -6.44 20.15
C MET A 1 17.62 -5.84 18.91
N ASN A 2 16.83 -4.80 19.13
CA ASN A 2 15.97 -4.18 18.13
C ASN A 2 16.82 -3.27 17.24
N PHE A 3 16.91 -3.60 15.96
CA PHE A 3 17.40 -2.65 14.96
C PHE A 3 16.21 -1.95 14.32
N PHE A 4 15.77 -0.85 14.92
CA PHE A 4 15.02 0.19 14.21
C PHE A 4 16.00 0.84 13.22
N ARG A 5 15.82 0.58 11.94
CA ARG A 5 16.45 1.41 10.90
C ARG A 5 15.63 2.69 10.77
N ILE A 6 16.06 3.72 11.50
CA ILE A 6 15.67 5.11 11.22
C ILE A 6 16.36 5.47 9.91
N TYR A 7 15.60 5.63 8.84
CA TYR A 7 16.08 6.29 7.62
C TYR A 7 16.19 7.78 7.89
N VAL A 8 17.37 8.23 8.27
CA VAL A 8 17.73 9.66 8.25
C VAL A 8 18.05 9.98 6.79
N PHE A 9 17.11 10.61 6.09
CA PHE A 9 17.38 11.24 4.81
C PHE A 9 18.28 12.43 5.03
N LEU A 10 19.57 12.29 4.74
CA LEU A 10 20.49 13.40 4.55
C LEU A 10 20.23 13.95 3.15
N ALA A 11 19.43 15.02 3.05
CA ALA A 11 19.28 15.77 1.81
C ALA A 11 20.59 16.49 1.51
N VAL A 12 21.39 15.93 0.61
CA VAL A 12 22.52 16.68 0.00
C VAL A 12 21.93 17.49 -1.16
N PHE A 13 21.85 18.80 -0.97
CA PHE A 13 21.51 19.72 -2.04
C PHE A 13 22.66 19.78 -3.05
N LEU A 14 22.48 19.11 -4.19
CA LEU A 14 23.31 19.36 -5.38
C LEU A 14 22.44 20.06 -6.43
N THR A 15 22.85 21.24 -6.79
CA THR A 15 22.37 22.09 -7.86
C THR A 15 22.53 21.44 -9.24
N HIS A 16 21.53 21.65 -10.09
CA HIS A 16 21.27 21.01 -11.40
C HIS A 16 20.72 19.59 -11.26
N SER A 17 19.46 19.48 -10.87
CA SER A 17 18.75 18.22 -11.08
C SER A 17 18.49 18.07 -12.58
N ASN A 18 19.36 17.30 -13.25
CA ASN A 18 18.88 16.60 -14.43
C ASN A 18 17.66 15.83 -13.96
N ALA A 19 16.53 16.02 -14.65
CA ALA A 19 15.32 15.32 -14.32
C ALA A 19 15.56 13.82 -14.12
N GLU A 20 14.99 13.29 -13.05
CA GLU A 20 15.28 11.94 -12.62
C GLU A 20 14.17 10.97 -13.04
N LEU A 21 14.58 9.77 -13.44
CA LEU A 21 13.68 8.63 -13.51
C LEU A 21 13.50 8.11 -12.08
N ILE A 22 12.24 7.91 -11.61
CA ILE A 22 11.98 7.56 -10.22
C ILE A 22 11.84 6.05 -10.08
N ARG A 23 10.85 5.43 -10.72
CA ARG A 23 10.65 3.98 -10.66
C ARG A 23 10.26 3.39 -12.04
N PRO A 24 10.71 2.17 -12.36
CA PRO A 24 11.57 1.29 -11.56
C PRO A 24 12.94 1.89 -11.30
N ASP A 25 13.49 1.61 -10.10
CA ASP A 25 14.81 2.07 -9.74
C ASP A 25 15.92 1.33 -10.51
N ASN A 26 17.10 1.93 -10.62
CA ASN A 26 18.17 1.33 -11.39
C ASN A 26 18.66 0.00 -10.79
N GLY A 27 18.58 -1.08 -11.57
CA GLY A 27 18.91 -2.44 -11.14
C GLY A 27 17.84 -3.13 -10.29
N GLN A 28 16.65 -2.53 -10.11
CA GLN A 28 15.56 -3.10 -9.32
C GLN A 28 15.14 -4.46 -9.89
N ARG A 29 14.77 -5.38 -9.00
CA ARG A 29 14.26 -6.73 -9.33
C ARG A 29 12.80 -6.85 -8.96
N LEU A 30 11.93 -6.87 -9.95
CA LEU A 30 10.48 -6.86 -9.80
C LEU A 30 9.90 -8.27 -9.66
N HIS A 31 8.89 -8.42 -8.82
CA HIS A 31 8.07 -9.62 -8.66
C HIS A 31 6.83 -9.61 -9.56
N TYR A 32 6.77 -8.72 -10.53
CA TYR A 32 5.63 -8.48 -11.40
C TYR A 32 6.08 -8.05 -12.80
N ILE A 33 5.14 -8.17 -13.75
CA ILE A 33 5.31 -7.77 -15.15
C ILE A 33 4.34 -6.65 -15.57
N HIS A 34 3.41 -6.24 -14.69
CA HIS A 34 2.72 -4.95 -14.84
C HIS A 34 3.53 -3.91 -14.07
N VAL A 35 4.11 -2.95 -14.75
CA VAL A 35 5.15 -2.08 -14.18
C VAL A 35 4.71 -0.63 -14.19
N VAL A 36 4.89 0.05 -13.06
CA VAL A 36 4.74 1.51 -12.96
C VAL A 36 6.04 2.17 -13.34
N PHE A 37 6.00 3.03 -14.34
CA PHE A 37 7.07 3.96 -14.69
C PHE A 37 6.73 5.33 -14.14
N GLU A 38 7.69 5.95 -13.45
CA GLU A 38 7.54 7.26 -12.86
C GLU A 38 8.82 8.08 -13.06
N TRP A 39 8.65 9.36 -13.38
CA TRP A 39 9.75 10.31 -13.60
C TRP A 39 9.39 11.70 -13.08
N GLU A 40 10.39 12.55 -12.91
CA GLU A 40 10.16 13.96 -12.56
C GLU A 40 9.48 14.71 -13.70
N GLN A 41 8.49 15.54 -13.35
CA GLN A 41 7.84 16.44 -14.30
C GLN A 41 8.88 17.35 -14.96
N GLN A 42 8.86 17.41 -16.31
CA GLN A 42 9.72 18.28 -17.09
C GLN A 42 9.07 19.64 -17.32
N PRO A 43 9.85 20.72 -17.27
CA PRO A 43 9.35 22.03 -17.64
C PRO A 43 8.93 22.07 -19.12
N ASP A 44 7.90 22.86 -19.40
CA ASP A 44 7.32 23.08 -20.75
C ASP A 44 6.81 21.81 -21.47
N ALA A 45 6.77 20.67 -20.75
CA ALA A 45 6.27 19.43 -21.32
C ALA A 45 4.74 19.46 -21.45
N SER A 46 4.24 19.22 -22.65
CA SER A 46 2.81 18.98 -22.91
C SER A 46 2.43 17.50 -22.76
N SER A 47 3.40 16.61 -23.01
CA SER A 47 3.29 15.18 -22.83
C SER A 47 4.67 14.54 -22.82
N TYR A 48 4.70 13.20 -22.74
CA TYR A 48 5.96 12.45 -22.69
C TYR A 48 5.98 11.29 -23.67
N GLN A 49 7.20 10.90 -24.05
CA GLN A 49 7.49 9.66 -24.76
C GLN A 49 8.38 8.78 -23.89
N LEU A 50 7.97 7.53 -23.68
CA LEU A 50 8.74 6.49 -23.00
C LEU A 50 9.23 5.47 -24.01
N GLU A 51 10.51 5.11 -23.95
CA GLU A 51 11.10 4.01 -24.71
C GLU A 51 11.55 2.91 -23.75
N LEU A 52 11.06 1.69 -23.99
CA LEU A 52 11.43 0.46 -23.29
C LEU A 52 12.24 -0.42 -24.24
N HIS A 53 13.44 -0.82 -23.84
CA HIS A 53 14.30 -1.73 -24.56
C HIS A 53 14.35 -3.07 -23.82
N ASP A 54 13.87 -4.13 -24.45
CA ASP A 54 14.08 -5.51 -24.00
C ASP A 54 15.50 -5.93 -24.40
N ILE A 55 16.39 -6.05 -23.40
CA ILE A 55 17.81 -6.33 -23.61
C ILE A 55 18.02 -7.74 -24.18
N SER A 56 17.17 -8.70 -23.79
CA SER A 56 17.32 -10.11 -24.19
C SER A 56 16.96 -10.36 -25.65
N THR A 57 15.92 -9.68 -26.12
CA THR A 57 15.43 -9.81 -27.51
C THR A 57 15.92 -8.70 -28.43
N ASN A 58 16.50 -7.63 -27.85
CA ASN A 58 16.89 -6.39 -28.53
C ASN A 58 15.71 -5.68 -29.22
N LEU A 59 14.50 -5.83 -28.67
CA LEU A 59 13.30 -5.14 -29.16
C LEU A 59 13.10 -3.81 -28.43
N PHE A 60 12.59 -2.82 -29.16
CA PHE A 60 12.25 -1.51 -28.62
C PHE A 60 10.75 -1.28 -28.72
N PHE A 61 10.16 -0.81 -27.62
CA PHE A 61 8.77 -0.42 -27.53
C PHE A 61 8.70 1.07 -27.18
N THR A 62 7.89 1.81 -27.92
CA THR A 62 7.73 3.26 -27.71
C THR A 62 6.29 3.55 -27.36
N TYR A 63 6.11 4.36 -26.32
CA TYR A 63 4.81 4.83 -25.81
C TYR A 63 4.80 6.34 -25.87
N ASP A 64 3.94 6.90 -26.73
CA ASP A 64 3.83 8.32 -27.01
C ASP A 64 2.65 8.97 -26.31
N SER A 65 2.68 10.30 -26.22
CA SER A 65 1.55 11.12 -25.75
C SER A 65 1.10 10.79 -24.31
N LEU A 66 2.04 10.40 -23.44
CA LEU A 66 1.75 10.18 -22.03
C LEU A 66 1.50 11.54 -21.37
N SER A 67 0.30 11.75 -20.85
CA SER A 67 -0.17 13.06 -20.37
C SER A 67 0.35 13.43 -18.97
N THR A 68 0.85 12.47 -18.23
CA THR A 68 1.38 12.65 -16.87
C THR A 68 2.79 12.08 -16.74
N ASN A 69 3.40 12.26 -15.59
CA ASN A 69 4.74 11.74 -15.26
C ASN A 69 4.69 10.34 -14.60
N VAL A 70 3.57 9.63 -14.74
CA VAL A 70 3.39 8.24 -14.28
C VAL A 70 2.70 7.44 -15.38
N PHE A 71 3.18 6.22 -15.62
CA PHE A 71 2.61 5.32 -16.61
C PHE A 71 2.61 3.88 -16.12
N VAL A 72 1.43 3.23 -16.09
CA VAL A 72 1.28 1.82 -15.72
C VAL A 72 1.25 0.97 -16.98
N LEU A 73 2.34 0.26 -17.25
CA LEU A 73 2.47 -0.62 -18.41
C LEU A 73 2.04 -2.05 -18.06
N LYS A 74 1.04 -2.56 -18.77
CA LYS A 74 0.43 -3.89 -18.56
C LYS A 74 0.80 -4.92 -19.65
N SER A 75 1.76 -4.62 -20.53
CA SER A 75 2.15 -5.47 -21.66
C SER A 75 3.63 -5.31 -22.00
N ASN A 76 4.15 -6.17 -22.92
CA ASN A 76 5.52 -6.12 -23.44
C ASN A 76 6.63 -6.31 -22.38
N ILE A 77 6.30 -6.80 -21.20
CA ILE A 77 7.25 -7.17 -20.16
C ILE A 77 7.05 -8.66 -19.84
N ASN A 78 8.13 -9.42 -19.87
CA ASN A 78 8.18 -10.85 -19.65
C ASN A 78 8.90 -11.18 -18.34
N TRP A 79 8.68 -12.35 -17.81
CA TRP A 79 9.42 -12.90 -16.67
C TRP A 79 10.85 -13.27 -17.05
N ASP A 80 11.75 -13.30 -16.07
CA ASP A 80 13.17 -13.68 -16.19
C ASP A 80 13.92 -12.90 -17.27
N ASN A 81 13.68 -11.59 -17.31
CA ASN A 81 14.17 -10.72 -18.36
C ASN A 81 14.77 -9.41 -17.82
N SER A 82 15.52 -8.73 -18.65
CA SER A 82 16.18 -7.46 -18.33
C SER A 82 15.74 -6.37 -19.29
N TYR A 83 15.45 -5.21 -18.75
CA TYR A 83 14.95 -4.07 -19.49
C TYR A 83 15.75 -2.82 -19.20
N GLN A 84 15.79 -1.95 -20.18
CA GLN A 84 16.29 -0.59 -20.05
C GLN A 84 15.23 0.39 -20.50
N TRP A 85 15.03 1.48 -19.78
CA TRP A 85 14.00 2.46 -20.08
C TRP A 85 14.51 3.89 -19.96
N LYS A 86 13.93 4.79 -20.74
CA LYS A 86 14.20 6.22 -20.77
C LYS A 86 12.96 6.99 -21.18
N VAL A 87 12.91 8.27 -20.80
CA VAL A 87 11.78 9.16 -21.07
C VAL A 87 12.29 10.47 -21.64
N ARG A 88 11.47 11.14 -22.45
CA ARG A 88 11.67 12.52 -22.87
C ARG A 88 10.37 13.30 -22.92
N ALA A 89 10.45 14.61 -22.75
CA ALA A 89 9.32 15.50 -22.95
C ALA A 89 8.95 15.64 -24.43
N ILE A 90 7.70 15.88 -24.67
CA ILE A 90 7.15 16.38 -25.94
C ILE A 90 6.59 17.77 -25.62
N TYR A 91 7.03 18.78 -26.34
CA TYR A 91 6.59 20.16 -26.17
C TYR A 91 5.34 20.49 -27.02
N GLU A 92 4.64 21.59 -26.70
CA GLU A 92 3.42 22.00 -27.45
C GLU A 92 3.64 22.17 -28.96
N ASN A 93 4.84 22.57 -29.37
CA ASN A 93 5.21 22.70 -30.78
C ASN A 93 5.51 21.36 -31.49
N GLY A 94 5.34 20.24 -30.78
CA GLY A 94 5.64 18.88 -31.28
C GLY A 94 7.11 18.48 -31.25
N ASN A 95 8.01 19.34 -30.79
CA ASN A 95 9.42 19.00 -30.65
C ASN A 95 9.69 18.10 -29.44
N TYR A 96 10.74 17.30 -29.52
CA TYR A 96 11.17 16.41 -28.45
C TYR A 96 12.29 17.04 -27.64
N GLY A 97 12.19 16.88 -26.32
CA GLY A 97 13.29 17.16 -25.40
C GLY A 97 14.38 16.08 -25.45
N ASN A 98 15.43 16.27 -24.67
CA ASN A 98 16.47 15.28 -24.50
C ASN A 98 15.98 14.04 -23.73
N TRP A 99 16.56 12.87 -24.02
CA TRP A 99 16.31 11.67 -23.25
C TRP A 99 16.86 11.77 -21.83
N ILE A 100 16.05 11.37 -20.86
CA ILE A 100 16.40 11.19 -19.46
C ILE A 100 16.59 9.70 -19.22
N GLY A 101 17.66 9.33 -18.55
CA GLY A 101 18.06 7.93 -18.39
C GLY A 101 19.17 7.52 -19.37
N PRO A 102 19.36 6.22 -19.61
CA PRO A 102 18.48 5.12 -19.21
C PRO A 102 18.68 4.61 -17.79
N LYS A 103 17.63 4.04 -17.18
CA LYS A 103 17.69 3.13 -16.03
C LYS A 103 17.41 1.70 -16.47
N THR A 104 17.87 0.73 -15.68
CA THR A 104 17.65 -0.71 -15.93
C THR A 104 16.80 -1.32 -14.84
N PHE A 105 16.03 -2.36 -15.15
CA PHE A 105 15.38 -3.22 -14.17
C PHE A 105 15.32 -4.66 -14.66
N HIS A 106 15.01 -5.58 -13.74
CA HIS A 106 14.93 -7.01 -14.04
C HIS A 106 13.63 -7.57 -13.49
N THR A 107 12.98 -8.46 -14.22
CA THR A 107 11.88 -9.27 -13.69
C THR A 107 12.42 -10.58 -13.13
N LYS A 108 11.83 -11.06 -12.04
CA LYS A 108 12.14 -12.36 -11.45
C LYS A 108 11.49 -13.48 -12.28
N ASN A 109 11.64 -14.72 -11.81
CA ASN A 109 11.07 -15.88 -12.49
C ASN A 109 9.59 -16.04 -12.19
N SER A 110 8.82 -16.45 -13.22
CA SER A 110 7.47 -17.02 -13.04
C SER A 110 7.55 -18.27 -12.19
N LYS A 111 6.57 -18.47 -11.33
CA LYS A 111 6.51 -19.59 -10.39
C LYS A 111 5.24 -20.43 -10.51
N LEU A 112 4.21 -19.86 -11.10
CA LEU A 112 2.92 -20.54 -11.24
C LEU A 112 3.02 -21.71 -12.22
N GLY A 113 2.65 -22.88 -11.73
CA GLY A 113 2.62 -24.09 -12.54
C GLY A 113 1.54 -24.09 -13.62
N TYR A 114 1.43 -25.23 -14.32
CA TYR A 114 0.47 -25.39 -15.41
C TYR A 114 -0.98 -25.23 -14.93
N ARG A 115 -1.80 -24.55 -15.71
CA ARG A 115 -3.23 -24.25 -15.47
C ARG A 115 -4.00 -24.24 -16.77
N TYR A 116 -5.31 -24.50 -16.66
CA TYR A 116 -6.25 -24.41 -17.77
C TYR A 116 -7.19 -23.25 -17.55
N ILE A 117 -7.32 -22.39 -18.54
CA ILE A 117 -8.29 -21.32 -18.57
C ILE A 117 -9.35 -21.65 -19.61
N THR A 118 -10.60 -21.36 -19.26
CA THR A 118 -11.72 -21.39 -20.19
C THR A 118 -12.52 -20.10 -20.04
N ASN A 119 -12.50 -19.28 -21.07
CA ASN A 119 -13.36 -18.10 -21.17
C ASN A 119 -14.63 -18.55 -21.91
N HIS A 120 -15.75 -18.65 -21.19
CA HIS A 120 -17.00 -19.09 -21.77
C HIS A 120 -17.73 -17.93 -22.47
N VAL A 121 -17.80 -16.76 -21.80
CA VAL A 121 -18.45 -15.54 -22.31
C VAL A 121 -17.60 -14.32 -21.92
N ASP A 122 -16.64 -13.97 -22.76
CA ASP A 122 -15.62 -12.94 -22.47
C ASP A 122 -16.21 -11.56 -22.07
N SER A 123 -17.33 -11.17 -22.72
CA SER A 123 -17.99 -9.90 -22.47
C SER A 123 -18.69 -9.80 -21.10
N LEU A 124 -18.89 -10.90 -20.40
CA LEU A 124 -19.54 -10.96 -19.09
C LEU A 124 -18.54 -11.13 -17.95
N ILE A 125 -17.25 -11.33 -18.26
CA ILE A 125 -16.20 -11.45 -17.26
C ILE A 125 -15.95 -10.09 -16.61
N GLN A 126 -15.91 -10.04 -15.26
CA GLN A 126 -15.50 -8.82 -14.53
C GLN A 126 -14.07 -8.43 -14.93
N PRO A 127 -13.85 -7.19 -15.36
CA PRO A 127 -12.49 -6.66 -15.58
C PRO A 127 -11.63 -6.77 -14.33
N GLY A 128 -10.30 -6.83 -14.53
CA GLY A 128 -9.34 -6.92 -13.43
C GLY A 128 -8.45 -8.15 -13.52
N VAL A 129 -7.80 -8.46 -12.41
CA VAL A 129 -6.85 -9.58 -12.27
C VAL A 129 -7.26 -10.48 -11.11
N THR A 130 -6.87 -11.74 -11.15
CA THR A 130 -7.25 -12.71 -10.10
C THR A 130 -6.07 -13.01 -9.21
N ILE A 131 -6.17 -12.66 -7.92
CA ILE A 131 -5.21 -13.03 -6.88
C ILE A 131 -5.70 -14.27 -6.13
N PHE A 132 -4.80 -15.21 -5.88
CA PHE A 132 -5.11 -16.42 -5.12
C PHE A 132 -3.86 -16.95 -4.42
N GLY A 133 -4.04 -17.54 -3.25
CA GLY A 133 -2.93 -18.00 -2.42
C GLY A 133 -2.99 -19.47 -2.10
N GLY A 134 -1.81 -20.09 -1.96
CA GLY A 134 -1.64 -21.50 -1.65
C GLY A 134 -1.90 -21.84 -0.19
N ALA A 135 -2.41 -23.05 0.04
CA ALA A 135 -2.46 -23.67 1.36
C ALA A 135 -1.12 -24.38 1.68
N SER A 136 -0.93 -24.75 2.97
CA SER A 136 0.21 -25.59 3.38
C SER A 136 0.32 -26.87 2.53
N PRO A 137 1.53 -27.36 2.17
CA PRO A 137 2.84 -26.85 2.59
C PRO A 137 3.43 -25.76 1.71
N ASN A 138 2.83 -25.45 0.56
CA ASN A 138 3.35 -24.50 -0.42
C ASN A 138 2.54 -23.20 -0.39
N ARG A 139 2.77 -22.41 0.62
CA ARG A 139 2.12 -21.11 0.81
C ARG A 139 2.73 -20.06 -0.11
N HIS A 140 2.21 -19.94 -1.32
CA HIS A 140 2.58 -18.89 -2.27
C HIS A 140 1.33 -18.22 -2.78
N THR A 141 1.41 -16.92 -3.01
CA THR A 141 0.34 -16.12 -3.61
C THR A 141 0.74 -15.69 -5.01
N PHE A 142 -0.23 -15.73 -5.90
CA PHE A 142 -0.07 -15.41 -7.32
C PHE A 142 -1.16 -14.46 -7.77
N VAL A 143 -0.85 -13.67 -8.79
CA VAL A 143 -1.86 -12.90 -9.53
C VAL A 143 -1.76 -13.26 -11.00
N ILE A 144 -2.91 -13.45 -11.64
CA ILE A 144 -3.02 -13.71 -13.07
C ILE A 144 -3.97 -12.74 -13.75
N ASP A 145 -3.77 -12.55 -15.04
CA ASP A 145 -4.78 -11.93 -15.91
C ASP A 145 -5.92 -12.92 -16.24
N LYS A 146 -6.91 -12.49 -17.02
CA LYS A 146 -8.04 -13.33 -17.43
C LYS A 146 -7.65 -14.45 -18.39
N GLU A 147 -6.54 -14.34 -19.10
CA GLU A 147 -5.93 -15.35 -19.96
C GLU A 147 -5.12 -16.37 -19.16
N GLY A 148 -4.91 -16.13 -17.87
CA GLY A 148 -4.17 -16.97 -16.96
C GLY A 148 -2.67 -16.74 -16.98
N ASN A 149 -2.18 -15.68 -17.59
CA ASN A 149 -0.78 -15.34 -17.50
C ASN A 149 -0.46 -14.86 -16.09
N GLU A 150 0.60 -15.38 -15.50
CA GLU A 150 1.09 -14.90 -14.21
C GLU A 150 1.64 -13.48 -14.39
N ILE A 151 1.14 -12.55 -13.59
CA ILE A 151 1.56 -11.15 -13.65
C ILE A 151 2.27 -10.68 -12.38
N TRP A 152 2.10 -11.40 -11.27
CA TRP A 152 2.74 -11.17 -9.99
C TRP A 152 2.88 -12.46 -9.20
N ASN A 153 3.93 -12.59 -8.39
CA ASN A 153 4.07 -13.63 -7.38
C ASN A 153 4.83 -13.11 -6.13
N ASP A 154 4.61 -13.78 -5.00
CA ASP A 154 5.24 -13.41 -3.72
C ASP A 154 6.74 -13.73 -3.62
N GLY A 155 7.39 -14.12 -4.68
CA GLY A 155 8.80 -14.52 -4.65
C GLY A 155 9.03 -15.72 -3.72
N ASN A 156 9.91 -15.55 -2.73
CA ASN A 156 10.25 -16.60 -1.76
C ASN A 156 9.63 -16.36 -0.38
N TYR A 157 8.70 -15.40 -0.26
CA TYR A 157 8.16 -14.99 1.05
C TYR A 157 7.16 -15.99 1.64
N LYS A 158 6.67 -16.96 0.85
CA LYS A 158 5.65 -17.92 1.29
C LYS A 158 4.46 -17.21 1.94
N PHE A 159 3.98 -16.18 1.27
CA PHE A 159 2.85 -15.41 1.70
C PHE A 159 1.54 -16.11 1.32
N LYS A 160 0.69 -16.36 2.31
CA LYS A 160 -0.65 -16.87 2.11
C LYS A 160 -1.64 -15.72 2.22
N ILE A 161 -2.28 -15.34 1.13
CA ILE A 161 -3.32 -14.31 1.14
C ILE A 161 -4.55 -14.75 1.94
N ASN A 162 -5.04 -13.90 2.83
CA ASN A 162 -6.32 -14.06 3.51
C ASN A 162 -7.40 -13.21 2.85
N HIS A 163 -7.12 -11.95 2.56
CA HIS A 163 -8.01 -11.06 1.80
C HIS A 163 -7.24 -9.88 1.21
N VAL A 164 -7.91 -9.18 0.30
CA VAL A 164 -7.54 -7.87 -0.22
C VAL A 164 -8.65 -6.91 0.14
N ASP A 165 -8.31 -5.73 0.68
CA ASP A 165 -9.32 -4.72 0.97
C ASP A 165 -9.75 -3.96 -0.30
N GLU A 166 -10.74 -3.09 -0.17
CA GLU A 166 -11.27 -2.26 -1.26
C GLU A 166 -10.26 -1.26 -1.83
N PHE A 167 -9.15 -1.02 -1.11
CA PHE A 167 -8.07 -0.13 -1.52
C PHE A 167 -6.88 -0.86 -2.13
N GLY A 168 -6.93 -2.19 -2.22
CA GLY A 168 -5.88 -3.02 -2.81
C GLY A 168 -4.76 -3.42 -1.87
N THR A 169 -4.92 -3.27 -0.56
CA THR A 169 -3.94 -3.71 0.43
C THR A 169 -4.02 -5.22 0.63
N LEU A 170 -2.87 -5.88 0.74
CA LEU A 170 -2.79 -7.33 0.91
C LEU A 170 -2.65 -7.70 2.39
N TYR A 171 -3.53 -8.60 2.86
CA TYR A 171 -3.53 -9.13 4.22
C TYR A 171 -3.38 -10.64 4.19
N GLY A 172 -2.50 -11.16 5.03
CA GLY A 172 -2.27 -12.60 5.06
C GLY A 172 -1.25 -13.03 6.11
N ASN A 173 -0.66 -14.20 5.88
CA ASN A 173 0.31 -14.78 6.79
C ASN A 173 1.58 -15.17 6.03
N SER A 174 2.73 -15.00 6.66
CA SER A 174 4.02 -15.38 6.09
C SER A 174 4.76 -16.36 6.98
N ASP A 175 5.35 -17.38 6.35
CA ASP A 175 6.30 -18.29 7.01
C ASP A 175 7.75 -17.79 6.94
N HIS A 176 8.02 -16.76 6.13
CA HIS A 176 9.37 -16.23 5.94
C HIS A 176 9.79 -15.27 7.06
N SER A 177 8.82 -14.64 7.73
CA SER A 177 9.07 -13.80 8.89
C SER A 177 9.28 -14.64 10.15
N PHE A 178 10.03 -14.11 11.10
CA PHE A 178 10.17 -14.73 12.41
C PHE A 178 9.36 -13.95 13.45
N PRO A 179 8.45 -14.60 14.19
CA PRO A 179 8.11 -16.05 14.20
C PRO A 179 7.35 -16.47 12.93
N ALA A 180 7.45 -17.75 12.55
CA ALA A 180 6.67 -18.31 11.45
C ALA A 180 5.16 -18.23 11.74
N ASN A 181 4.32 -18.16 10.71
CA ASN A 181 2.90 -17.88 10.79
C ASN A 181 2.58 -16.51 11.42
N THR A 182 3.30 -15.49 11.01
CA THR A 182 3.03 -14.10 11.39
C THR A 182 1.92 -13.53 10.51
N ALA A 183 0.90 -12.94 11.12
CA ALA A 183 -0.05 -12.11 10.37
C ALA A 183 0.66 -10.87 9.84
N CYS A 184 0.45 -10.51 8.61
CA CYS A 184 1.10 -9.35 8.02
C CYS A 184 0.23 -8.64 6.97
N LYS A 185 0.46 -7.33 6.87
CA LYS A 185 -0.02 -6.42 5.86
C LYS A 185 1.16 -6.08 4.95
N ILE A 186 1.03 -6.25 3.65
CA ILE A 186 2.11 -6.03 2.68
C ILE A 186 1.62 -5.24 1.46
N ASN A 187 2.57 -4.69 0.71
CA ASN A 187 2.35 -4.15 -0.62
C ASN A 187 2.77 -5.16 -1.73
N TYR A 188 2.59 -4.79 -3.00
CA TYR A 188 2.96 -5.65 -4.13
C TYR A 188 4.47 -5.74 -4.38
N ASP A 189 5.29 -4.89 -3.76
CA ASP A 189 6.75 -5.00 -3.74
C ASP A 189 7.27 -5.95 -2.65
N MET A 190 6.34 -6.56 -1.89
CA MET A 190 6.61 -7.44 -0.74
C MET A 190 7.18 -6.71 0.49
N ASP A 191 7.03 -5.39 0.57
CA ASP A 191 7.37 -4.67 1.78
C ASP A 191 6.33 -4.96 2.86
N ILE A 192 6.82 -5.25 4.07
CA ILE A 192 5.96 -5.51 5.23
C ILE A 192 5.56 -4.15 5.82
N LEU A 193 4.29 -3.80 5.66
CA LEU A 193 3.72 -2.56 6.19
C LEU A 193 3.35 -2.69 7.68
N TRP A 194 2.93 -3.89 8.08
CA TRP A 194 2.70 -4.29 9.46
C TRP A 194 2.85 -5.79 9.60
N ALA A 195 3.29 -6.26 10.78
CA ALA A 195 3.35 -7.68 11.10
C ALA A 195 3.11 -7.89 12.60
N SER A 196 2.41 -8.97 12.96
CA SER A 196 2.26 -9.38 14.34
C SER A 196 3.62 -9.81 14.93
N ASN A 197 3.86 -9.49 16.19
CA ASN A 197 5.07 -9.91 16.91
C ASN A 197 4.90 -11.30 17.56
N ILE A 198 3.77 -11.96 17.35
CA ILE A 198 3.43 -13.27 17.86
C ILE A 198 3.00 -14.21 16.73
N ARG A 199 3.16 -15.50 16.98
CA ARG A 199 2.61 -16.53 16.11
C ARG A 199 1.08 -16.55 16.21
N VAL A 200 0.40 -16.57 15.08
CA VAL A 200 -1.06 -16.61 14.96
C VAL A 200 -1.54 -17.83 14.19
N ASP A 201 -2.80 -18.11 14.25
CA ASP A 201 -3.44 -19.06 13.36
C ASP A 201 -3.54 -18.46 11.95
N PRO A 202 -3.18 -19.20 10.89
CA PRO A 202 -3.03 -18.61 9.55
C PRO A 202 -4.35 -18.49 8.77
N HIS A 203 -5.52 -18.72 9.38
CA HIS A 203 -6.76 -18.79 8.62
C HIS A 203 -7.32 -17.43 8.22
N ASP A 204 -7.29 -16.44 9.11
CA ASP A 204 -7.78 -15.10 8.76
C ASP A 204 -7.19 -13.99 9.64
N MET A 205 -7.31 -12.75 9.16
CA MET A 205 -7.02 -11.52 9.88
C MET A 205 -7.87 -10.38 9.33
N LYS A 206 -8.16 -9.35 10.15
CA LYS A 206 -8.87 -8.14 9.75
C LYS A 206 -8.24 -6.89 10.38
N GLU A 207 -7.97 -5.86 9.57
CA GLU A 207 -7.63 -4.52 10.06
C GLU A 207 -8.91 -3.74 10.36
N THR A 208 -8.88 -2.93 11.38
CA THR A 208 -9.97 -2.00 11.74
C THR A 208 -9.63 -0.56 11.31
N SER A 209 -10.62 0.32 11.27
CA SER A 209 -10.40 1.76 10.98
C SER A 209 -9.49 2.44 12.02
N ARG A 210 -9.26 1.82 13.18
CA ARG A 210 -8.39 2.29 14.26
C ARG A 210 -6.93 1.84 14.11
N ASN A 211 -6.55 1.19 13.00
CA ASN A 211 -5.26 0.53 12.77
C ASN A 211 -4.94 -0.55 13.82
N THR A 212 -5.98 -1.28 14.27
CA THR A 212 -5.83 -2.48 15.07
C THR A 212 -6.16 -3.70 14.22
N TYR A 213 -5.75 -4.89 14.67
CA TYR A 213 -5.83 -6.10 13.86
C TYR A 213 -6.45 -7.24 14.63
N PHE A 214 -7.61 -7.71 14.20
CA PHE A 214 -8.16 -8.98 14.67
C PHE A 214 -7.44 -10.13 13.98
N VAL A 215 -6.95 -11.08 14.79
CA VAL A 215 -6.30 -12.31 14.34
C VAL A 215 -6.78 -13.49 15.19
N MET A 216 -6.58 -14.70 14.70
CA MET A 216 -6.88 -15.91 15.44
C MET A 216 -5.62 -16.52 16.04
N LYS A 217 -5.77 -17.19 17.19
CA LYS A 217 -4.68 -17.89 17.88
C LYS A 217 -5.22 -19.16 18.54
N ASN A 218 -4.50 -20.27 18.40
CA ASN A 218 -4.88 -21.52 19.05
C ASN A 218 -4.81 -21.39 20.58
N THR A 219 -5.84 -21.92 21.23
CA THR A 219 -5.93 -22.08 22.69
C THR A 219 -6.29 -23.52 23.00
N TYR A 220 -5.83 -24.06 24.12
CA TYR A 220 -5.91 -25.48 24.46
C TYR A 220 -6.58 -25.67 25.81
N LEU A 221 -7.40 -26.73 25.90
CA LEU A 221 -8.03 -27.20 27.13
C LEU A 221 -8.22 -28.71 27.01
N ASN A 222 -8.10 -29.45 28.12
CA ASN A 222 -8.51 -30.85 28.08
C ASN A 222 -10.03 -30.98 28.06
N GLY A 223 -10.53 -31.84 27.18
CA GLY A 223 -11.94 -32.14 27.03
C GLY A 223 -12.23 -33.64 27.03
N PRO A 224 -13.48 -34.03 27.04
CA PRO A 224 -13.88 -35.43 27.04
C PRO A 224 -13.73 -36.07 25.64
N ILE A 225 -13.56 -37.38 25.61
CA ILE A 225 -13.72 -38.18 24.38
C ILE A 225 -15.14 -38.74 24.39
N PRO A 226 -15.93 -38.59 23.29
CA PRO A 226 -17.29 -39.12 23.21
C PRO A 226 -17.37 -40.61 23.38
N SER A 227 -18.41 -41.07 24.10
CA SER A 227 -18.63 -42.50 24.37
C SER A 227 -19.29 -43.26 23.19
N ASP A 228 -19.88 -42.57 22.24
CA ASP A 228 -20.66 -43.13 21.14
C ASP A 228 -20.09 -42.89 19.74
N ASN A 229 -18.86 -42.39 19.63
CA ASN A 229 -18.22 -42.27 18.35
C ASN A 229 -17.56 -43.60 17.91
N GLY A 230 -17.36 -43.79 16.60
CA GLY A 230 -16.82 -45.03 16.07
C GLY A 230 -15.37 -45.37 16.51
N LEU A 231 -14.71 -44.48 17.25
CA LEU A 231 -13.33 -44.58 17.74
C LEU A 231 -13.26 -44.79 19.26
N THR A 232 -14.36 -44.76 19.99
CA THR A 232 -14.42 -44.88 21.47
C THR A 232 -13.61 -46.05 21.99
N ASN A 233 -13.84 -47.28 21.44
CA ASN A 233 -13.10 -48.46 21.84
C ASN A 233 -11.61 -48.37 21.56
N ILE A 234 -11.20 -47.63 20.52
CA ILE A 234 -9.79 -47.41 20.18
C ILE A 234 -9.15 -46.53 21.25
N PHE A 235 -9.79 -45.43 21.63
CA PHE A 235 -9.31 -44.55 22.69
C PHE A 235 -9.24 -45.28 24.03
N GLN A 236 -10.24 -46.07 24.39
CA GLN A 236 -10.25 -46.91 25.60
C GLN A 236 -9.04 -47.88 25.62
N ASN A 237 -8.73 -48.52 24.49
CA ASN A 237 -7.56 -49.40 24.37
C ASN A 237 -6.22 -48.62 24.49
N LEU A 238 -6.20 -47.32 24.25
CA LEU A 238 -5.07 -46.45 24.48
C LEU A 238 -4.97 -45.96 25.92
N GLY A 239 -5.96 -46.27 26.78
CA GLY A 239 -5.97 -45.97 28.21
C GLY A 239 -6.81 -44.75 28.59
N PHE A 240 -7.57 -44.15 27.67
CA PHE A 240 -8.51 -43.07 27.95
C PHE A 240 -9.85 -43.67 28.48
N ALA A 241 -10.58 -42.89 29.28
CA ALA A 241 -11.91 -43.26 29.75
C ALA A 241 -12.94 -43.27 28.59
N ALA A 242 -12.88 -42.25 27.74
CA ALA A 242 -13.77 -42.04 26.60
C ALA A 242 -15.25 -42.22 27.01
N ASP A 243 -15.71 -41.39 27.96
CA ASP A 243 -16.97 -41.56 28.70
C ASP A 243 -17.84 -40.28 28.67
N ASP A 244 -17.64 -39.33 27.73
CA ASP A 244 -18.28 -38.04 27.58
C ASP A 244 -17.98 -37.03 28.70
N THR A 245 -17.38 -37.44 29.81
CA THR A 245 -17.31 -36.62 31.02
C THR A 245 -15.88 -36.37 31.53
N THR A 246 -14.98 -37.32 31.31
CA THR A 246 -13.60 -37.19 31.78
C THR A 246 -12.79 -36.29 30.86
N HIS A 247 -12.37 -35.12 31.38
CA HIS A 247 -11.55 -34.14 30.63
C HIS A 247 -10.09 -34.60 30.57
N GLU A 248 -9.77 -35.49 29.64
CA GLU A 248 -8.50 -36.20 29.55
C GLU A 248 -7.75 -36.04 28.23
N PHE A 249 -8.43 -35.55 27.19
CA PHE A 249 -7.89 -35.46 25.85
C PHE A 249 -7.61 -34.00 25.45
N PRO A 250 -6.48 -33.67 24.79
CA PRO A 250 -6.21 -32.29 24.40
C PRO A 250 -7.16 -31.85 23.28
N TRP A 251 -7.91 -30.78 23.55
CA TRP A 251 -8.74 -30.06 22.59
C TRP A 251 -8.10 -28.73 22.30
N TYR A 252 -8.20 -28.23 21.09
CA TYR A 252 -7.87 -26.85 20.79
C TYR A 252 -8.96 -26.18 19.95
N GLY A 253 -9.08 -24.87 20.15
CA GLY A 253 -9.92 -23.98 19.38
C GLY A 253 -9.19 -22.69 19.07
N GLN A 254 -9.75 -21.86 18.20
CA GLN A 254 -9.18 -20.59 17.84
C GLN A 254 -9.84 -19.46 18.65
N ARG A 255 -9.06 -18.85 19.56
CA ARG A 255 -9.42 -17.58 20.21
C ARG A 255 -9.23 -16.43 19.24
N ILE A 256 -10.07 -15.40 19.35
CA ILE A 256 -9.90 -14.15 18.63
C ILE A 256 -9.13 -13.19 19.52
N ILE A 257 -8.10 -12.54 19.00
CA ILE A 257 -7.37 -11.48 19.71
C ILE A 257 -7.31 -10.24 18.85
N GLU A 258 -7.36 -9.07 19.47
CA GLU A 258 -7.11 -7.79 18.82
C GLU A 258 -5.72 -7.31 19.22
N LEU A 259 -4.92 -7.00 18.22
CA LEU A 259 -3.57 -6.45 18.36
C LEU A 259 -3.58 -4.97 18.01
N ASN A 260 -2.89 -4.15 18.80
CA ASN A 260 -2.62 -2.77 18.42
C ASN A 260 -1.50 -2.70 17.35
N GLU A 261 -1.19 -1.50 16.88
CA GLU A 261 -0.13 -1.27 15.90
C GLU A 261 1.25 -1.77 16.36
N SER A 262 1.52 -1.76 17.67
CA SER A 262 2.74 -2.29 18.28
C SER A 262 2.74 -3.82 18.43
N GLY A 263 1.62 -4.48 18.16
CA GLY A 263 1.44 -5.93 18.29
C GLY A 263 1.07 -6.40 19.71
N ASP A 264 0.69 -5.49 20.63
CA ASP A 264 0.21 -5.86 21.96
C ASP A 264 -1.26 -6.28 21.90
N ILE A 265 -1.63 -7.30 22.69
CA ILE A 265 -3.01 -7.76 22.79
C ILE A 265 -3.81 -6.74 23.62
N ILE A 266 -4.84 -6.16 23.03
CA ILE A 266 -5.72 -5.18 23.67
C ILE A 266 -7.14 -5.71 23.91
N TRP A 267 -7.52 -6.81 23.27
CA TRP A 267 -8.78 -7.50 23.46
C TRP A 267 -8.62 -9.00 23.13
N ASP A 268 -9.49 -9.84 23.69
CA ASP A 268 -9.38 -11.29 23.66
C ASP A 268 -10.73 -11.95 23.87
N TRP A 269 -11.06 -12.97 23.07
CA TRP A 269 -12.23 -13.79 23.19
C TRP A 269 -11.88 -15.27 23.01
N ASN A 270 -12.26 -16.10 23.97
CA ASN A 270 -11.86 -17.51 24.01
C ASN A 270 -13.08 -18.42 23.83
N PRO A 271 -13.15 -19.31 22.82
CA PRO A 271 -14.30 -20.17 22.58
C PRO A 271 -14.63 -21.09 23.76
N PHE A 272 -13.65 -21.50 24.56
CA PHE A 272 -13.89 -22.36 25.73
C PHE A 272 -14.69 -21.66 26.86
N ASP A 273 -14.79 -20.35 26.86
CA ASP A 273 -15.58 -19.58 27.83
C ASP A 273 -17.02 -19.35 27.37
N HIS A 274 -17.34 -19.62 26.10
CA HIS A 274 -18.60 -19.27 25.47
C HIS A 274 -19.34 -20.42 24.81
N PHE A 275 -18.63 -21.46 24.36
CA PHE A 275 -19.23 -22.66 23.77
C PHE A 275 -19.21 -23.83 24.74
N GLN A 276 -20.17 -24.72 24.60
CA GLN A 276 -20.24 -25.94 25.41
C GLN A 276 -19.38 -27.02 24.74
N MET A 277 -18.55 -27.76 25.50
CA MET A 277 -17.67 -28.79 24.95
C MET A 277 -18.45 -30.02 24.45
N GLU A 278 -19.70 -30.19 24.86
CA GLU A 278 -20.63 -31.19 24.30
C GLU A 278 -21.06 -30.88 22.87
N ASP A 279 -20.79 -29.64 22.42
CA ASP A 279 -21.07 -29.21 21.07
C ASP A 279 -19.85 -29.45 20.17
N PHE A 280 -19.78 -30.62 19.56
CA PHE A 280 -18.74 -31.06 18.69
C PHE A 280 -19.29 -31.82 17.46
N ASP A 281 -18.46 -32.00 16.44
CA ASP A 281 -18.87 -32.71 15.23
C ASP A 281 -18.98 -34.23 15.43
N ASN A 282 -20.18 -34.75 15.21
CA ASN A 282 -20.49 -36.17 15.22
C ASN A 282 -20.71 -36.77 13.81
N HIS A 283 -20.80 -35.95 12.77
CA HIS A 283 -21.24 -36.37 11.44
C HIS A 283 -20.16 -36.22 10.36
N GLY A 284 -19.20 -35.36 10.52
CA GLY A 284 -18.13 -35.08 9.56
C GLY A 284 -16.85 -35.91 9.77
N HIS A 285 -16.82 -36.76 10.78
CA HIS A 285 -15.70 -37.66 11.11
C HIS A 285 -14.43 -36.93 11.59
N THR A 286 -14.54 -35.73 12.22
CA THR A 286 -13.40 -34.93 12.72
C THR A 286 -12.60 -35.64 13.83
N TRP A 287 -13.22 -36.57 14.58
CA TRP A 287 -12.54 -37.40 15.58
C TRP A 287 -11.50 -38.38 14.97
N MET A 288 -11.57 -38.70 13.68
CA MET A 288 -10.52 -39.47 13.02
C MET A 288 -9.20 -38.68 12.97
N ASP A 289 -9.27 -37.37 12.69
CA ASP A 289 -8.10 -36.46 12.76
C ASP A 289 -7.64 -36.32 14.22
N GLY A 290 -8.57 -36.22 15.19
CA GLY A 290 -8.26 -36.23 16.61
C GLY A 290 -7.46 -37.47 17.04
N TYR A 291 -7.81 -38.63 16.56
CA TYR A 291 -7.07 -39.89 16.77
C TYR A 291 -5.68 -39.87 16.11
N ILE A 292 -5.61 -39.42 14.86
CA ILE A 292 -4.36 -39.43 14.09
C ILE A 292 -3.33 -38.46 14.71
N TYR A 293 -3.76 -37.27 15.13
CA TYR A 293 -2.87 -36.23 15.66
C TYR A 293 -2.74 -36.24 17.17
N MET A 294 -3.55 -37.05 17.87
CA MET A 294 -3.63 -37.12 19.34
C MET A 294 -3.98 -35.77 19.99
N GLU A 295 -4.74 -34.94 19.27
CA GLU A 295 -5.34 -33.69 19.72
C GLU A 295 -6.60 -33.42 18.87
N TYR A 296 -7.65 -32.87 19.47
CA TYR A 296 -8.92 -32.63 18.79
C TYR A 296 -9.05 -31.15 18.39
N ASP A 297 -9.10 -30.90 17.09
CA ASP A 297 -9.38 -29.58 16.52
C ASP A 297 -10.87 -29.28 16.60
N TRP A 298 -11.28 -28.68 17.70
CA TRP A 298 -12.67 -28.54 18.08
C TRP A 298 -13.44 -27.58 17.18
N THR A 299 -12.98 -26.30 17.12
CA THR A 299 -13.73 -25.26 16.39
C THR A 299 -13.30 -25.15 14.94
N HIS A 300 -12.03 -25.30 14.66
CA HIS A 300 -11.42 -25.04 13.35
C HIS A 300 -11.93 -23.73 12.76
N SER A 301 -11.88 -22.65 13.53
CA SER A 301 -12.35 -21.35 13.07
C SER A 301 -11.46 -20.85 11.92
N ASN A 302 -12.09 -20.42 10.84
CA ASN A 302 -11.38 -20.23 9.56
C ASN A 302 -11.67 -18.90 8.84
N ALA A 303 -12.59 -18.09 9.39
CA ALA A 303 -12.85 -16.77 8.85
C ALA A 303 -13.39 -15.84 9.95
N LEU A 304 -13.00 -14.56 9.82
CA LEU A 304 -13.46 -13.46 10.66
C LEU A 304 -13.98 -12.33 9.78
N TRP A 305 -15.09 -11.73 10.20
CA TRP A 305 -15.56 -10.47 9.68
C TRP A 305 -15.85 -9.52 10.85
N PHE A 306 -15.30 -8.33 10.85
CA PHE A 306 -15.61 -7.30 11.82
C PHE A 306 -16.47 -6.23 11.15
N ASP A 307 -17.66 -6.01 11.67
CA ASP A 307 -18.54 -4.93 11.26
C ASP A 307 -18.40 -3.76 12.23
N GLU A 308 -17.77 -2.69 11.77
CA GLU A 308 -17.55 -1.50 12.59
C GLU A 308 -18.86 -0.76 12.94
N ASN A 309 -19.84 -0.79 12.04
CA ASN A 309 -21.12 -0.11 12.24
C ASN A 309 -21.95 -0.79 13.32
N GLU A 310 -21.90 -2.12 13.36
CA GLU A 310 -22.61 -2.91 14.37
C GLU A 310 -21.76 -3.14 15.62
N SER A 311 -20.47 -2.80 15.60
CA SER A 311 -19.49 -3.20 16.62
C SER A 311 -19.58 -4.68 16.93
N ALA A 312 -19.52 -5.53 15.90
CA ALA A 312 -19.71 -6.97 16.05
C ALA A 312 -18.74 -7.78 15.20
N ILE A 313 -18.29 -8.92 15.74
CA ILE A 313 -17.44 -9.88 15.06
C ILE A 313 -18.28 -11.07 14.62
N TYR A 314 -18.16 -11.46 13.35
CA TYR A 314 -18.72 -12.70 12.82
C TYR A 314 -17.59 -13.70 12.65
N MET A 315 -17.65 -14.83 13.36
CA MET A 315 -16.66 -15.90 13.33
C MET A 315 -17.25 -17.16 12.69
N SER A 316 -16.55 -17.68 11.70
CA SER A 316 -16.90 -18.98 11.08
C SER A 316 -16.12 -20.11 11.76
N SER A 317 -16.84 -20.99 12.44
CA SER A 317 -16.33 -22.22 13.08
C SER A 317 -16.67 -23.42 12.22
N ARG A 318 -15.69 -23.94 11.47
CA ARG A 318 -15.87 -24.99 10.46
C ARG A 318 -16.39 -26.31 11.03
N HIS A 319 -15.73 -26.81 12.07
CA HIS A 319 -16.08 -28.10 12.65
C HIS A 319 -17.41 -28.07 13.40
N LEU A 320 -17.85 -26.89 13.83
CA LEU A 320 -19.16 -26.70 14.44
C LEU A 320 -20.26 -26.35 13.41
N SER A 321 -19.91 -26.25 12.12
CA SER A 321 -20.85 -25.79 11.07
C SER A 321 -21.61 -24.54 11.52
N ARG A 322 -20.88 -23.51 11.98
CA ARG A 322 -21.45 -22.40 12.74
C ARG A 322 -20.85 -21.07 12.31
N ILE A 323 -21.70 -20.05 12.25
CA ILE A 323 -21.33 -18.63 12.24
C ILE A 323 -21.81 -18.04 13.56
N SER A 324 -20.90 -17.48 14.35
CA SER A 324 -21.18 -16.83 15.63
C SER A 324 -21.09 -15.31 15.49
N LYS A 325 -22.08 -14.57 15.95
CA LYS A 325 -22.03 -13.12 16.12
C LYS A 325 -21.67 -12.78 17.56
N ILE A 326 -20.58 -12.04 17.73
CA ILE A 326 -20.00 -11.67 19.01
C ILE A 326 -20.02 -10.15 19.11
N ASP A 327 -20.61 -9.63 20.18
CA ASP A 327 -20.60 -8.20 20.48
C ASP A 327 -19.18 -7.72 20.81
N TYR A 328 -18.83 -6.57 20.33
CA TYR A 328 -17.55 -5.93 20.61
C TYR A 328 -17.77 -4.56 21.26
N PRO A 329 -17.08 -4.23 22.40
CA PRO A 329 -16.00 -5.01 23.00
C PRO A 329 -16.43 -5.96 24.13
N SER A 330 -17.72 -6.14 24.42
CA SER A 330 -18.17 -6.94 25.58
C SER A 330 -17.76 -8.42 25.49
N GLY A 331 -17.66 -8.97 24.27
CA GLY A 331 -17.41 -10.38 24.04
C GLY A 331 -18.66 -11.26 24.22
N GLU A 332 -19.85 -10.66 24.41
CA GLU A 332 -21.11 -11.41 24.53
C GLU A 332 -21.43 -12.13 23.20
N LEU A 333 -21.75 -13.42 23.30
CA LEU A 333 -22.24 -14.21 22.19
C LEU A 333 -23.71 -13.87 21.94
N LEU A 334 -23.97 -13.09 20.88
CA LEU A 334 -25.31 -12.61 20.57
C LEU A 334 -26.18 -13.71 19.98
N PHE A 335 -25.69 -14.44 18.99
CA PHE A 335 -26.36 -15.58 18.40
C PHE A 335 -25.39 -16.47 17.58
N ASN A 336 -25.89 -17.64 17.23
CA ASN A 336 -25.25 -18.56 16.28
C ASN A 336 -26.19 -18.88 15.12
N ILE A 337 -25.66 -18.89 13.89
CA ILE A 337 -26.30 -19.49 12.71
C ILE A 337 -25.65 -20.86 12.52
N THR A 338 -26.44 -21.94 12.58
CA THR A 338 -25.90 -23.32 12.58
C THR A 338 -26.91 -24.32 12.03
N LEU A 339 -26.57 -25.60 12.05
CA LEU A 339 -27.42 -26.70 11.64
C LEU A 339 -28.56 -26.96 12.64
N PRO A 340 -29.67 -27.56 12.19
CA PRO A 340 -30.71 -28.03 13.10
C PRO A 340 -30.30 -29.28 13.88
N PRO A 341 -30.95 -29.60 15.02
CA PRO A 341 -30.84 -30.93 15.62
C PRO A 341 -31.28 -32.02 14.61
N PRO A 342 -30.65 -33.22 14.57
CA PRO A 342 -29.65 -33.72 15.52
C PRO A 342 -28.21 -33.40 15.17
N TYR A 343 -27.95 -32.53 14.21
CA TYR A 343 -26.62 -32.27 13.69
C TYR A 343 -25.79 -31.35 14.61
N ILE A 344 -26.38 -30.81 15.66
CA ILE A 344 -25.71 -30.02 16.71
C ILE A 344 -26.08 -30.57 18.08
N ALA A 345 -25.23 -30.34 19.06
CA ALA A 345 -25.52 -30.68 20.44
C ALA A 345 -26.63 -29.81 21.03
N ASN A 346 -27.28 -30.32 22.06
CA ASN A 346 -28.41 -29.65 22.75
C ASN A 346 -27.93 -28.37 23.45
N GLY A 347 -28.71 -27.29 23.30
CA GLY A 347 -28.61 -26.10 24.16
C GLY A 347 -28.05 -24.84 23.51
N ALA A 348 -27.58 -24.86 22.28
CA ALA A 348 -27.17 -23.63 21.61
C ALA A 348 -28.41 -22.81 21.17
N SER A 349 -28.46 -21.53 21.51
CA SER A 349 -29.38 -20.57 20.87
C SER A 349 -28.96 -20.38 19.42
N TYR A 350 -29.81 -20.71 18.44
CA TYR A 350 -29.44 -20.69 17.03
C TYR A 350 -30.50 -20.06 16.15
N LEU A 351 -29.99 -19.35 15.13
CA LEU A 351 -30.74 -18.79 14.03
C LEU A 351 -30.49 -19.58 12.74
N GLY A 352 -31.34 -19.37 11.74
CA GLY A 352 -31.05 -19.71 10.36
C GLY A 352 -30.74 -21.17 10.08
N ASN A 353 -31.29 -22.08 10.87
CA ASN A 353 -31.11 -23.51 10.67
C ASN A 353 -31.63 -24.03 9.31
N ASN A 354 -32.35 -23.19 8.58
CA ASN A 354 -32.83 -23.45 7.22
C ASN A 354 -31.75 -23.29 6.15
N LEU A 355 -30.61 -22.63 6.42
CA LEU A 355 -29.53 -22.47 5.44
C LEU A 355 -28.79 -23.78 5.16
N LEU A 356 -28.73 -24.67 6.13
CA LEU A 356 -28.14 -26.02 6.05
C LEU A 356 -26.70 -26.05 5.53
N PHE A 357 -25.94 -24.92 5.71
CA PHE A 357 -24.52 -24.93 5.38
C PHE A 357 -23.74 -25.77 6.41
N ASN A 358 -22.64 -26.34 5.97
CA ASN A 358 -21.79 -27.16 6.84
C ASN A 358 -20.32 -27.14 6.42
N PHE A 359 -19.44 -27.14 7.41
CA PHE A 359 -18.00 -27.08 7.23
C PHE A 359 -17.52 -25.84 6.42
N GLN A 360 -18.26 -24.77 6.44
CA GLN A 360 -18.15 -23.57 5.63
C GLN A 360 -16.82 -22.79 5.84
N HIS A 361 -16.52 -21.94 4.85
CA HIS A 361 -15.41 -20.99 4.85
C HIS A 361 -15.87 -19.60 4.41
N HIS A 362 -15.06 -18.58 4.72
CA HIS A 362 -15.10 -17.25 4.12
C HIS A 362 -16.43 -16.50 4.32
N ILE A 363 -16.82 -16.27 5.60
CA ILE A 363 -17.95 -15.37 5.90
C ILE A 363 -17.55 -13.92 5.57
N VAL A 364 -18.40 -13.22 4.83
CA VAL A 364 -18.25 -11.79 4.50
C VAL A 364 -19.63 -11.13 4.56
N LYS A 365 -19.72 -9.94 5.15
CA LYS A 365 -20.91 -9.09 5.08
C LYS A 365 -20.74 -8.11 3.92
N LEU A 366 -21.73 -8.00 3.08
CA LEU A 366 -21.77 -7.09 1.93
C LEU A 366 -22.32 -5.71 2.35
N GLU A 367 -22.04 -4.69 1.54
CA GLU A 367 -22.62 -3.34 1.74
C GLU A 367 -24.16 -3.33 1.70
N SER A 368 -24.76 -4.29 0.98
CA SER A 368 -26.22 -4.50 0.96
C SER A 368 -26.80 -4.91 2.32
N GLY A 369 -25.95 -5.33 3.26
CA GLY A 369 -26.35 -5.96 4.52
C GLY A 369 -26.43 -7.49 4.45
N ASN A 370 -26.40 -8.08 3.25
CA ASN A 370 -26.37 -9.53 3.08
C ASN A 370 -25.04 -10.13 3.51
N TYR A 371 -25.02 -11.44 3.69
CA TYR A 371 -23.83 -12.22 4.02
C TYR A 371 -23.54 -13.22 2.91
N THR A 372 -22.25 -13.47 2.68
CA THR A 372 -21.79 -14.54 1.77
C THR A 372 -20.92 -15.53 2.50
N LEU A 373 -20.97 -16.77 2.08
CA LEU A 373 -20.06 -17.85 2.52
C LEU A 373 -19.87 -18.89 1.43
N PHE A 374 -18.80 -19.67 1.56
CA PHE A 374 -18.60 -20.89 0.81
C PHE A 374 -18.96 -22.08 1.71
N ASP A 375 -20.07 -22.77 1.39
CA ASP A 375 -20.51 -24.00 2.03
C ASP A 375 -19.73 -25.18 1.44
N ASN A 376 -18.86 -25.80 2.22
CA ASN A 376 -18.10 -26.96 1.76
C ASN A 376 -18.98 -28.21 1.59
N GLY A 377 -20.06 -28.32 2.34
CA GLY A 377 -21.04 -29.38 2.17
C GLY A 377 -20.54 -30.78 2.56
N ASN A 378 -19.68 -30.90 3.58
CA ASN A 378 -19.04 -32.17 3.96
C ASN A 378 -20.04 -33.23 4.40
N ILE A 379 -21.19 -32.83 4.91
CA ILE A 379 -22.31 -33.70 5.27
C ILE A 379 -23.58 -33.41 4.45
N SER A 380 -23.48 -32.73 3.33
CA SER A 380 -24.62 -32.35 2.48
C SER A 380 -25.40 -33.54 1.97
N ASN A 381 -24.73 -34.66 1.73
CA ASN A 381 -25.38 -35.92 1.35
C ASN A 381 -26.28 -36.48 2.45
N GLN A 382 -26.03 -36.17 3.73
CA GLN A 382 -26.89 -36.53 4.87
C GLN A 382 -28.03 -35.56 5.02
N LEU A 383 -27.74 -34.23 4.89
CA LEU A 383 -28.72 -33.15 5.07
C LEU A 383 -29.76 -33.09 3.94
N PHE A 384 -29.35 -33.36 2.71
CA PHE A 384 -30.20 -33.24 1.53
C PHE A 384 -30.59 -34.64 0.94
N GLU A 385 -30.22 -35.73 1.61
CA GLU A 385 -30.45 -37.11 1.13
C GLU A 385 -29.94 -37.39 -0.28
N HIS A 386 -28.86 -36.70 -0.70
CA HIS A 386 -28.22 -36.87 -2.00
C HIS A 386 -27.22 -38.03 -1.95
N GLY A 387 -27.04 -38.73 -3.08
CA GLY A 387 -26.04 -39.80 -3.19
C GLY A 387 -24.58 -39.33 -3.18
N HIS A 388 -24.33 -38.00 -3.15
CA HIS A 388 -23.00 -37.40 -3.20
C HIS A 388 -22.98 -36.09 -2.41
N ARG A 389 -21.78 -35.63 -2.06
CA ARG A 389 -21.56 -34.37 -1.40
C ARG A 389 -21.52 -33.19 -2.41
N ILE A 390 -22.06 -32.05 -2.03
CA ILE A 390 -22.14 -30.83 -2.87
C ILE A 390 -21.64 -29.64 -2.07
N SER A 391 -20.74 -28.85 -2.68
CA SER A 391 -20.37 -27.52 -2.16
C SER A 391 -21.21 -26.45 -2.84
N ARG A 392 -21.44 -25.33 -2.12
CA ARG A 392 -22.26 -24.20 -2.62
C ARG A 392 -21.61 -22.86 -2.30
N GLY A 393 -21.76 -21.89 -3.22
CA GLY A 393 -21.66 -20.47 -2.86
C GLY A 393 -23.04 -20.00 -2.42
N ILE A 394 -23.14 -19.34 -1.25
CA ILE A 394 -24.41 -18.87 -0.69
C ILE A 394 -24.31 -17.38 -0.37
N GLU A 395 -25.33 -16.63 -0.79
CA GLU A 395 -25.64 -15.28 -0.31
C GLU A 395 -26.96 -15.32 0.45
N PHE A 396 -26.99 -14.80 1.67
CA PHE A 396 -28.18 -14.83 2.53
C PHE A 396 -28.34 -13.53 3.29
N GLU A 397 -29.57 -13.27 3.76
CA GLU A 397 -29.91 -12.19 4.65
C GLU A 397 -30.45 -12.74 5.97
N ILE A 398 -30.26 -12.00 7.03
CA ILE A 398 -30.88 -12.25 8.35
C ILE A 398 -32.13 -11.39 8.41
N LEU A 399 -33.30 -12.01 8.49
CA LEU A 399 -34.60 -11.30 8.47
C LEU A 399 -34.98 -10.79 9.84
N ASP A 400 -34.74 -11.60 10.87
CA ASP A 400 -35.03 -11.32 12.26
C ASP A 400 -34.13 -12.18 13.16
N ASP A 401 -34.34 -12.14 14.47
CA ASP A 401 -33.51 -12.90 15.42
C ASP A 401 -33.71 -14.43 15.34
N SER A 402 -34.45 -14.94 14.34
CA SER A 402 -34.76 -16.36 14.26
C SER A 402 -34.62 -16.98 12.86
N THR A 403 -34.68 -16.17 11.79
CA THR A 403 -34.76 -16.71 10.41
C THR A 403 -33.75 -16.04 9.45
N CYS A 404 -33.25 -16.83 8.53
CA CYS A 404 -32.43 -16.36 7.42
C CYS A 404 -33.12 -16.70 6.09
N ASN A 405 -32.87 -15.89 5.07
CA ASN A 405 -33.34 -16.13 3.71
C ASN A 405 -32.16 -16.27 2.76
N ILE A 406 -32.17 -17.28 1.89
CA ILE A 406 -31.18 -17.42 0.82
C ILE A 406 -31.57 -16.45 -0.29
N VAL A 407 -30.72 -15.45 -0.52
CA VAL A 407 -30.88 -14.46 -1.60
C VAL A 407 -30.38 -15.03 -2.92
N TRP A 408 -29.26 -15.73 -2.87
CA TRP A 408 -28.68 -16.39 -4.03
C TRP A 408 -27.85 -17.60 -3.59
N GLU A 409 -27.88 -18.66 -4.40
CA GLU A 409 -27.01 -19.82 -4.23
C GLU A 409 -26.59 -20.42 -5.57
N TYR A 410 -25.41 -21.02 -5.58
CA TYR A 410 -24.92 -21.81 -6.69
C TYR A 410 -24.33 -23.11 -6.17
N SER A 411 -24.99 -24.22 -6.50
CA SER A 411 -24.48 -25.57 -6.23
C SER A 411 -23.44 -25.97 -7.25
N LEU A 412 -22.22 -26.27 -6.80
CA LEU A 412 -21.16 -26.71 -7.68
C LEU A 412 -21.42 -28.09 -8.23
N PRO A 413 -21.02 -28.42 -9.48
CA PRO A 413 -21.01 -29.76 -9.98
C PRO A 413 -20.29 -30.72 -9.02
N PRO A 414 -20.74 -31.96 -8.84
CA PRO A 414 -20.14 -32.95 -7.91
C PRO A 414 -18.62 -33.13 -8.08
N ALA A 415 -18.12 -32.99 -9.30
CA ALA A 415 -16.69 -33.07 -9.60
C ALA A 415 -15.87 -31.87 -9.01
N LEU A 416 -16.53 -30.80 -8.61
CA LEU A 416 -15.94 -29.62 -8.00
C LEU A 416 -16.25 -29.48 -6.49
N TYR A 417 -16.75 -30.55 -5.88
CA TYR A 417 -16.92 -30.62 -4.42
C TYR A 417 -15.58 -30.30 -3.73
N GLY A 418 -15.59 -29.37 -2.78
CA GLY A 418 -14.41 -28.94 -2.04
C GLY A 418 -14.56 -29.21 -0.54
N HIS A 419 -13.87 -30.23 -0.02
CA HIS A 419 -14.00 -30.63 1.39
C HIS A 419 -13.40 -29.63 2.40
N ALA A 420 -12.53 -28.72 1.93
CA ALA A 420 -11.82 -27.74 2.76
C ALA A 420 -11.42 -26.54 1.91
N CYS A 421 -11.07 -25.44 2.56
CA CYS A 421 -10.79 -24.16 1.90
C CYS A 421 -12.01 -23.68 1.09
N GLY A 422 -11.87 -22.58 0.39
CA GLY A 422 -12.93 -22.04 -0.43
C GLY A 422 -13.24 -20.59 -0.11
N SER A 423 -13.73 -19.88 -1.11
CA SER A 423 -14.18 -18.49 -0.97
C SER A 423 -15.26 -18.17 -2.00
N MET A 424 -16.08 -17.19 -1.68
CA MET A 424 -16.99 -16.54 -2.61
C MET A 424 -16.87 -15.01 -2.46
N GLN A 425 -16.70 -14.32 -3.57
CA GLN A 425 -16.68 -12.86 -3.65
C GLN A 425 -17.79 -12.41 -4.60
N VAL A 426 -18.60 -11.46 -4.19
CA VAL A 426 -19.51 -10.74 -5.09
C VAL A 426 -18.72 -9.65 -5.80
N LEU A 427 -18.80 -9.62 -7.13
CA LEU A 427 -18.06 -8.71 -7.98
C LEU A 427 -18.90 -7.47 -8.31
N GLU A 428 -18.27 -6.39 -8.79
CA GLU A 428 -18.94 -5.14 -9.12
C GLU A 428 -20.02 -5.29 -10.23
N ASN A 429 -19.78 -6.19 -11.20
CA ASN A 429 -20.74 -6.52 -12.23
C ASN A 429 -21.84 -7.48 -11.75
N ASN A 430 -21.94 -7.70 -10.46
CA ASN A 430 -22.86 -8.63 -9.81
C ASN A 430 -22.65 -10.11 -10.17
N ASN A 431 -21.50 -10.51 -10.70
CA ASN A 431 -21.09 -11.89 -10.78
C ASN A 431 -20.54 -12.37 -9.42
N ARG A 432 -20.33 -13.69 -9.28
CA ARG A 432 -19.70 -14.30 -8.11
C ARG A 432 -18.43 -15.01 -8.55
N LEU A 433 -17.30 -14.65 -7.92
CA LEU A 433 -16.06 -15.40 -8.03
C LEU A 433 -16.05 -16.47 -6.95
N ILE A 434 -16.09 -17.73 -7.33
CA ILE A 434 -16.13 -18.86 -6.42
C ILE A 434 -14.84 -19.65 -6.56
N PHE A 435 -14.14 -19.84 -5.46
CA PHE A 435 -12.99 -20.74 -5.38
C PHE A 435 -13.38 -22.01 -4.63
N THR A 436 -13.03 -23.16 -5.21
CA THR A 436 -13.11 -24.50 -4.58
C THR A 436 -11.77 -25.21 -4.68
N ARG A 437 -11.37 -25.87 -3.59
CA ARG A 437 -10.17 -26.71 -3.60
C ARG A 437 -10.33 -27.95 -4.47
N GLY A 438 -11.54 -28.44 -4.59
CA GLY A 438 -11.86 -29.71 -5.23
C GLY A 438 -11.48 -30.92 -4.35
N VAL A 439 -12.19 -32.00 -4.49
CA VAL A 439 -11.76 -33.34 -4.06
C VAL A 439 -12.00 -34.23 -5.22
N GLY A 440 -11.01 -34.39 -6.04
CA GLY A 440 -11.06 -35.44 -7.03
C GLY A 440 -10.67 -36.77 -6.37
N ALA A 441 -11.32 -37.83 -6.75
CA ALA A 441 -10.77 -39.17 -6.54
C ALA A 441 -9.42 -39.33 -7.27
N ASN A 442 -8.94 -38.27 -7.95
CA ASN A 442 -7.67 -38.19 -8.63
C ASN A 442 -7.49 -36.82 -9.26
N PRO A 443 -6.53 -36.11 -8.88
CA PRO A 443 -6.15 -35.48 -7.66
C PRO A 443 -6.86 -34.13 -7.49
N ASP A 444 -6.77 -33.51 -6.31
CA ASP A 444 -7.32 -32.17 -6.00
C ASP A 444 -7.04 -31.18 -7.13
N ARG A 445 -8.08 -30.70 -7.78
CA ARG A 445 -7.97 -29.67 -8.81
C ARG A 445 -8.60 -28.40 -8.29
N PRO A 446 -7.82 -27.52 -7.68
CA PRO A 446 -8.34 -26.22 -7.27
C PRO A 446 -8.88 -25.51 -8.49
N THR A 447 -10.11 -25.02 -8.37
CA THR A 447 -10.83 -24.37 -9.45
C THR A 447 -11.36 -23.03 -8.99
N ILE A 448 -11.23 -22.02 -9.83
CA ILE A 448 -11.84 -20.70 -9.65
C ILE A 448 -12.85 -20.52 -10.77
N LEU A 449 -14.08 -20.18 -10.41
CA LEU A 449 -15.19 -19.94 -11.32
C LEU A 449 -15.67 -18.50 -11.19
N GLU A 450 -15.96 -17.84 -12.31
CA GLU A 450 -16.80 -16.66 -12.31
C GLU A 450 -18.19 -17.05 -12.84
N VAL A 451 -19.20 -16.80 -12.02
CA VAL A 451 -20.59 -17.22 -12.27
C VAL A 451 -21.47 -15.98 -12.24
N THR A 452 -22.32 -15.81 -13.25
CA THR A 452 -23.28 -14.69 -13.29
C THR A 452 -24.35 -14.84 -12.21
N TYR A 453 -25.11 -13.75 -11.97
CA TYR A 453 -26.28 -13.79 -11.10
C TYR A 453 -27.28 -14.89 -11.55
N ASP A 454 -27.42 -15.09 -12.87
CA ASP A 454 -28.29 -16.10 -13.48
C ASP A 454 -27.66 -17.51 -13.51
N LYS A 455 -26.54 -17.68 -12.81
CA LYS A 455 -25.87 -18.99 -12.61
C LYS A 455 -25.18 -19.57 -13.86
N GLU A 456 -24.79 -18.73 -14.81
CA GLU A 456 -23.98 -19.09 -15.96
C GLU A 456 -22.48 -18.97 -15.61
N ILE A 457 -21.67 -20.00 -15.89
CA ILE A 457 -20.20 -19.92 -15.76
C ILE A 457 -19.65 -19.15 -16.96
N VAL A 458 -19.06 -17.98 -16.72
CA VAL A 458 -18.48 -17.14 -17.78
C VAL A 458 -16.96 -17.27 -17.87
N TRP A 459 -16.31 -17.63 -16.77
CA TRP A 459 -14.87 -17.86 -16.74
C TRP A 459 -14.52 -18.98 -15.76
N GLU A 460 -13.51 -19.77 -16.12
CA GLU A 460 -13.04 -20.84 -15.27
C GLU A 460 -11.51 -20.98 -15.34
N MET A 461 -10.86 -21.13 -14.19
CA MET A 461 -9.48 -21.55 -14.09
C MET A 461 -9.36 -22.83 -13.28
N ARG A 462 -8.69 -23.83 -13.84
CA ARG A 462 -8.33 -25.09 -13.15
C ARG A 462 -6.82 -25.15 -12.93
N GLY A 463 -6.42 -25.35 -11.70
CA GLY A 463 -5.02 -25.48 -11.32
C GLY A 463 -4.46 -26.87 -11.56
N ASN A 464 -3.14 -27.01 -11.46
CA ASN A 464 -2.46 -28.28 -11.39
C ASN A 464 -2.42 -28.78 -9.93
N GLN A 465 -2.38 -30.09 -9.80
CA GLN A 465 -2.57 -30.90 -8.60
C GLN A 465 -1.59 -30.68 -7.43
N ARG A 466 -0.48 -29.97 -7.64
CA ARG A 466 0.61 -29.88 -6.64
C ARG A 466 0.44 -28.79 -5.60
N TYR A 467 -0.48 -27.84 -5.81
CA TYR A 467 -0.64 -26.68 -4.96
C TYR A 467 -2.11 -26.56 -4.54
N GLY A 468 -2.42 -26.93 -3.30
CA GLY A 468 -3.70 -26.58 -2.72
C GLY A 468 -3.77 -25.06 -2.60
N TRP A 469 -4.84 -24.44 -3.10
CA TRP A 469 -5.10 -23.03 -2.86
C TRP A 469 -6.03 -22.87 -1.68
N TYR A 470 -6.09 -21.64 -1.13
CA TYR A 470 -6.88 -21.33 0.06
C TYR A 470 -8.09 -20.45 -0.26
N ARG A 471 -7.87 -19.29 -0.85
CA ARG A 471 -8.89 -18.32 -1.30
C ARG A 471 -8.47 -17.69 -2.62
N ALA A 472 -9.44 -17.10 -3.32
CA ALA A 472 -9.22 -16.30 -4.52
C ALA A 472 -10.09 -15.06 -4.51
N PHE A 473 -9.56 -13.96 -5.13
CA PHE A 473 -10.24 -12.69 -5.26
C PHE A 473 -10.00 -12.09 -6.64
N ARG A 474 -11.01 -11.42 -7.19
CA ARG A 474 -10.85 -10.52 -8.33
C ARG A 474 -10.52 -9.14 -7.79
N ILE A 475 -9.45 -8.54 -8.27
CA ILE A 475 -8.99 -7.20 -7.89
C ILE A 475 -8.79 -6.36 -9.15
N PRO A 476 -8.92 -5.02 -9.07
CA PRO A 476 -8.77 -4.16 -10.24
C PRO A 476 -7.39 -4.25 -10.91
N SER A 477 -6.30 -4.11 -10.16
CA SER A 477 -4.92 -4.13 -10.66
C SER A 477 -3.87 -4.37 -9.56
N LEU A 478 -2.56 -4.30 -9.90
CA LEU A 478 -1.45 -4.51 -8.96
C LEU A 478 -0.94 -3.22 -8.28
N HIS A 479 -1.31 -2.05 -8.75
CA HIS A 479 -0.70 -0.79 -8.32
C HIS A 479 -1.74 0.19 -7.75
N PRO A 480 -2.28 -0.11 -6.54
CA PRO A 480 -3.27 0.76 -5.90
C PRO A 480 -2.68 2.11 -5.47
N ASP A 481 -1.35 2.20 -5.38
CA ASP A 481 -0.57 3.36 -4.97
C ASP A 481 -0.12 4.27 -6.13
N ALA A 482 -0.46 3.93 -7.36
CA ALA A 482 -0.06 4.70 -8.53
C ALA A 482 -0.86 6.00 -8.63
N PHE A 483 -0.18 7.15 -8.57
CA PHE A 483 -0.75 8.48 -8.84
C PHE A 483 0.29 9.43 -9.36
N SER A 484 -0.12 10.47 -10.08
CA SER A 484 0.74 11.54 -10.55
C SER A 484 0.50 12.84 -9.79
N LEU A 485 1.55 13.62 -9.64
CA LEU A 485 1.53 14.96 -9.05
C LEU A 485 2.22 15.92 -10.00
N THR A 486 1.46 16.84 -10.58
CA THR A 486 1.97 17.82 -11.55
C THR A 486 1.57 19.24 -11.18
N VAL A 487 2.30 20.20 -11.72
CA VAL A 487 2.08 21.63 -11.55
C VAL A 487 1.97 22.27 -12.92
N SER A 488 1.03 23.17 -13.12
CA SER A 488 0.83 23.90 -14.40
C SER A 488 0.49 25.38 -14.15
N PRO A 489 1.07 26.31 -14.91
CA PRO A 489 2.18 26.12 -15.85
C PRO A 489 3.47 25.75 -15.10
N TYR A 490 4.36 24.95 -15.69
CA TYR A 490 5.66 24.61 -15.13
C TYR A 490 6.70 24.74 -16.22
N SER A 491 7.56 25.74 -16.13
CA SER A 491 8.41 26.15 -17.23
C SER A 491 9.88 26.24 -16.82
N HIS A 492 10.74 26.18 -17.82
CA HIS A 492 12.12 26.56 -17.67
C HIS A 492 12.26 28.08 -17.68
N ILE A 493 12.94 28.63 -16.68
CA ILE A 493 13.05 30.05 -16.44
C ILE A 493 14.51 30.46 -16.47
N SER A 494 14.85 31.38 -17.35
CA SER A 494 16.17 32.02 -17.43
C SER A 494 16.05 33.46 -16.95
N LEU A 495 16.67 33.79 -15.84
CA LEU A 495 16.65 35.10 -15.23
C LEU A 495 18.08 35.57 -14.91
N ASP A 496 18.57 36.61 -15.59
CA ASP A 496 19.91 37.16 -15.42
C ASP A 496 21.05 36.11 -15.49
N GLY A 497 20.86 35.08 -16.33
CA GLY A 497 21.85 34.01 -16.53
C GLY A 497 21.73 32.86 -15.51
N ILE A 498 20.65 32.82 -14.73
CA ILE A 498 20.33 31.75 -13.81
C ILE A 498 19.21 30.92 -14.44
N GLU A 499 19.48 29.65 -14.59
CA GLU A 499 18.55 28.68 -15.15
C GLU A 499 17.86 27.93 -13.99
N MET A 500 16.53 27.89 -13.97
CA MET A 500 15.74 27.18 -12.96
C MET A 500 14.43 26.70 -13.53
N ASN A 501 13.78 25.78 -12.83
CA ASN A 501 12.46 25.28 -13.18
C ASN A 501 11.43 25.78 -12.17
N GLY A 502 10.27 26.23 -12.64
CA GLY A 502 9.24 26.76 -11.76
C GLY A 502 8.02 27.31 -12.50
N VAL A 503 7.29 28.17 -11.82
CA VAL A 503 6.10 28.81 -12.32
C VAL A 503 6.31 30.32 -12.35
N ILE A 504 6.08 30.96 -13.46
CA ILE A 504 5.98 32.40 -13.56
C ILE A 504 4.52 32.81 -13.36
N ILE A 505 4.25 33.59 -12.33
CA ILE A 505 2.94 34.18 -12.12
C ILE A 505 2.89 35.57 -12.73
N ASP A 506 1.82 35.84 -13.45
CA ASP A 506 1.46 37.18 -13.91
C ASP A 506 0.11 37.61 -13.31
N SER A 507 -0.32 38.81 -13.60
CA SER A 507 -1.56 39.36 -13.06
C SER A 507 -2.85 38.61 -13.44
N SER A 508 -2.77 37.62 -14.31
CA SER A 508 -3.88 36.82 -14.82
C SER A 508 -3.69 35.32 -14.59
N GLY A 509 -2.53 34.86 -14.11
CA GLY A 509 -2.15 33.45 -14.06
C GLY A 509 -2.69 32.71 -12.84
N ILE A 510 -3.21 31.52 -13.08
CA ILE A 510 -3.60 30.55 -12.07
C ILE A 510 -2.51 29.49 -12.01
N VAL A 511 -2.00 29.19 -10.84
CA VAL A 511 -1.13 28.02 -10.61
C VAL A 511 -2.04 26.85 -10.23
N THR A 512 -1.98 25.80 -11.00
CA THR A 512 -2.78 24.59 -10.78
C THR A 512 -1.87 23.44 -10.34
N ILE A 513 -2.22 22.82 -9.23
CA ILE A 513 -1.62 21.57 -8.78
C ILE A 513 -2.61 20.47 -9.10
N SER A 514 -2.19 19.51 -9.91
CA SER A 514 -3.02 18.39 -10.32
C SER A 514 -2.57 17.10 -9.64
N ILE A 515 -3.51 16.43 -8.99
CA ILE A 515 -3.35 15.10 -8.42
C ILE A 515 -4.24 14.17 -9.24
N LYS A 516 -3.64 13.23 -9.98
CA LYS A 516 -4.38 12.24 -10.75
C LYS A 516 -4.18 10.85 -10.19
N ASN A 517 -5.27 10.15 -9.96
CA ASN A 517 -5.26 8.74 -9.60
C ASN A 517 -4.97 7.90 -10.85
N GLU A 518 -3.76 7.36 -10.96
CA GLU A 518 -3.33 6.49 -12.07
C GLU A 518 -3.62 5.01 -11.79
N SER A 519 -4.21 4.70 -10.63
CA SER A 519 -4.61 3.35 -10.25
C SER A 519 -6.02 3.01 -10.74
N ASP A 520 -6.36 1.73 -10.66
CA ASP A 520 -7.71 1.24 -10.94
C ASP A 520 -8.56 1.11 -9.64
N TYR A 521 -8.12 1.72 -8.53
CA TYR A 521 -8.83 1.76 -7.25
C TYR A 521 -9.30 3.18 -6.93
N ARG A 522 -10.42 3.31 -6.25
CA ARG A 522 -10.84 4.58 -5.66
C ARG A 522 -10.01 4.86 -4.42
N GLN A 523 -9.26 5.98 -4.39
CA GLN A 523 -8.28 6.25 -3.34
C GLN A 523 -8.49 7.62 -2.67
N PRO A 524 -8.43 7.71 -1.33
CA PRO A 524 -8.40 8.98 -0.60
C PRO A 524 -6.98 9.51 -0.52
N TYR A 525 -6.80 10.78 -0.95
CA TYR A 525 -5.54 11.50 -0.89
C TYR A 525 -5.63 12.68 0.07
N GLN A 526 -4.70 12.77 1.00
CA GLN A 526 -4.49 13.99 1.79
C GLN A 526 -3.40 14.80 1.13
N TYR A 527 -3.63 16.12 1.01
CA TYR A 527 -2.62 17.01 0.50
C TYR A 527 -2.37 18.19 1.46
N THR A 528 -1.12 18.64 1.48
CA THR A 528 -0.69 19.84 2.19
C THR A 528 0.17 20.69 1.26
N ILE A 529 -0.22 21.95 1.08
CA ILE A 529 0.50 22.93 0.28
C ILE A 529 0.92 24.05 1.20
N SER A 530 2.18 24.44 1.16
CA SER A 530 2.73 25.49 1.99
C SER A 530 3.77 26.32 1.22
N ASP A 531 3.96 27.53 1.66
CA ASP A 531 4.80 28.54 1.05
C ASP A 531 5.71 29.16 2.12
N ASN A 532 6.99 29.25 1.85
CA ASN A 532 7.97 29.78 2.79
C ASN A 532 7.91 31.32 2.96
N GLN A 533 7.37 32.05 1.96
CA GLN A 533 7.23 33.52 1.98
C GLN A 533 5.81 34.00 2.34
N LYS A 534 4.87 33.05 2.54
CA LYS A 534 3.45 33.32 2.82
C LYS A 534 2.73 34.12 1.71
N TRP A 535 3.09 33.87 0.46
CA TRP A 535 2.38 34.42 -0.69
C TRP A 535 1.03 33.72 -0.87
N ILE A 536 0.96 32.45 -0.48
CA ILE A 536 -0.28 31.65 -0.42
C ILE A 536 -0.57 31.23 1.03
N PRO A 537 -1.83 31.13 1.44
CA PRO A 537 -2.18 30.51 2.72
C PRO A 537 -1.84 29.03 2.68
N ARG A 538 -1.48 28.46 3.84
CA ARG A 538 -1.34 27.01 3.95
C ARG A 538 -2.69 26.35 3.64
N LEU A 539 -2.69 25.45 2.65
CA LEU A 539 -3.86 24.71 2.22
C LEU A 539 -3.69 23.23 2.59
N THR A 540 -4.72 22.63 3.18
CA THR A 540 -4.78 21.20 3.46
C THR A 540 -6.17 20.69 3.08
N GLY A 541 -6.22 19.51 2.48
CA GLY A 541 -7.49 18.88 2.11
C GLY A 541 -7.36 17.36 2.06
N ILE A 542 -8.51 16.69 2.00
CA ILE A 542 -8.65 15.26 1.73
C ILE A 542 -9.69 15.11 0.66
N ASP A 543 -9.31 14.49 -0.45
CA ASP A 543 -10.22 14.18 -1.55
C ASP A 543 -10.11 12.71 -1.93
N THR A 544 -11.25 12.09 -2.22
CA THR A 544 -11.30 10.73 -2.74
C THR A 544 -11.46 10.77 -4.24
N ILE A 545 -10.44 10.27 -4.95
CA ILE A 545 -10.34 10.34 -6.42
C ILE A 545 -10.65 8.96 -7.01
N ASN A 546 -11.60 8.91 -7.95
CA ASN A 546 -11.94 7.69 -8.66
C ASN A 546 -10.79 7.23 -9.58
N PRO A 547 -10.79 5.97 -10.04
CA PRO A 547 -9.81 5.47 -11.01
C PRO A 547 -9.68 6.38 -12.23
N GLN A 548 -8.44 6.71 -12.60
CA GLN A 548 -8.08 7.54 -13.76
C GLN A 548 -8.60 8.99 -13.72
N GLU A 549 -9.29 9.41 -12.65
CA GLU A 549 -9.74 10.79 -12.47
C GLU A 549 -8.65 11.67 -11.85
N GLN A 550 -8.81 12.97 -12.00
CA GLN A 550 -7.91 14.02 -11.53
C GLN A 550 -8.68 15.06 -10.74
N ILE A 551 -8.04 15.62 -9.72
CA ILE A 551 -8.47 16.87 -9.09
C ILE A 551 -7.43 17.96 -9.37
N ASP A 552 -7.93 19.18 -9.54
CA ASP A 552 -7.14 20.38 -9.76
C ASP A 552 -7.31 21.34 -8.59
N ILE A 553 -6.20 21.68 -7.95
CA ILE A 553 -6.13 22.60 -6.82
C ILE A 553 -5.54 23.92 -7.35
N HIS A 554 -6.38 24.96 -7.37
CA HIS A 554 -5.95 26.28 -7.81
C HIS A 554 -5.41 27.08 -6.65
N LEU A 555 -4.21 27.65 -6.82
CA LEU A 555 -3.58 28.45 -5.79
C LEU A 555 -4.00 29.93 -5.94
N ASP A 556 -4.68 30.43 -4.90
CA ASP A 556 -4.94 31.86 -4.76
C ASP A 556 -3.76 32.51 -4.03
N TYR A 557 -3.04 33.41 -4.68
CA TYR A 557 -1.93 34.10 -4.06
C TYR A 557 -2.26 35.55 -3.70
N ASN A 558 -1.66 35.98 -2.58
CA ASN A 558 -1.91 37.32 -2.07
C ASN A 558 -0.87 38.30 -2.63
N PHE A 559 -1.21 38.99 -3.70
CA PHE A 559 -0.35 39.97 -4.34
C PHE A 559 0.15 41.13 -3.41
N SER A 560 -0.52 41.39 -2.29
CA SER A 560 -0.07 42.41 -1.35
C SER A 560 1.22 42.04 -0.63
N HIS A 561 1.60 40.79 -0.59
CA HIS A 561 2.82 40.27 0.01
C HIS A 561 3.89 39.93 -1.04
N VAL A 562 3.48 39.76 -2.31
CA VAL A 562 4.36 39.39 -3.41
C VAL A 562 5.33 40.52 -3.71
N GLY A 563 6.61 40.24 -3.82
CA GLY A 563 7.61 41.14 -4.37
C GLY A 563 8.10 42.27 -3.47
N ARG A 564 7.65 42.37 -2.21
CA ARG A 564 8.19 43.46 -1.33
C ARG A 564 9.63 43.22 -0.92
N TYR A 565 10.08 41.97 -0.84
CA TYR A 565 11.41 41.62 -0.34
C TYR A 565 12.13 40.60 -1.20
N THR A 566 11.40 39.65 -1.82
CA THR A 566 11.94 38.62 -2.71
C THR A 566 11.04 38.46 -3.94
N PRO A 567 11.59 38.29 -5.17
CA PRO A 567 10.79 38.13 -6.37
C PRO A 567 10.30 36.67 -6.56
N TYR A 568 10.57 35.80 -5.61
CA TYR A 568 10.19 34.38 -5.69
C TYR A 568 9.80 33.81 -4.33
N SER A 569 9.04 32.75 -4.36
CA SER A 569 8.75 31.90 -3.21
C SER A 569 8.90 30.44 -3.55
N LYS A 570 9.22 29.61 -2.56
CA LYS A 570 9.24 28.14 -2.68
C LYS A 570 7.96 27.57 -2.15
N ILE A 571 7.29 26.82 -3.00
CA ILE A 571 6.09 26.07 -2.68
C ILE A 571 6.48 24.64 -2.40
N ASN A 572 6.01 24.10 -1.28
CA ASN A 572 6.14 22.71 -0.91
C ASN A 572 4.76 22.05 -0.98
N ILE A 573 4.68 20.96 -1.71
CA ILE A 573 3.50 20.13 -1.82
C ILE A 573 3.84 18.78 -1.25
N GLU A 574 2.95 18.28 -0.40
CA GLU A 574 2.98 16.91 0.09
C GLU A 574 1.63 16.27 -0.20
N VAL A 575 1.62 15.11 -0.83
CA VAL A 575 0.43 14.30 -1.10
C VAL A 575 0.62 12.91 -0.55
N VAL A 576 -0.30 12.48 0.31
CA VAL A 576 -0.29 11.19 0.97
C VAL A 576 -1.54 10.41 0.57
N PRO A 577 -1.42 9.29 -0.14
CA PRO A 577 -2.52 8.36 -0.30
C PRO A 577 -2.79 7.70 1.07
N LEU A 578 -3.95 7.98 1.68
CA LEU A 578 -4.21 7.64 3.08
C LEU A 578 -4.20 6.13 3.37
N LYS A 579 -4.49 5.31 2.35
CA LYS A 579 -4.45 3.85 2.47
C LYS A 579 -3.09 3.24 2.10
N HIS A 580 -2.24 4.04 1.46
CA HIS A 580 -0.89 3.66 1.03
C HIS A 580 0.14 4.75 1.40
N PRO A 581 0.30 5.08 2.71
CA PRO A 581 1.12 6.22 3.13
C PRO A 581 2.61 6.07 2.78
N TYR A 582 3.08 4.88 2.46
CA TYR A 582 4.43 4.62 1.97
C TYR A 582 4.68 5.24 0.58
N ALA A 583 3.63 5.51 -0.19
CA ALA A 583 3.70 6.12 -1.52
C ALA A 583 3.58 7.65 -1.50
N ILE A 584 3.89 8.28 -0.35
CA ILE A 584 3.92 9.73 -0.20
C ILE A 584 4.76 10.38 -1.30
N LYS A 585 4.23 11.45 -1.92
CA LYS A 585 4.96 12.29 -2.86
C LYS A 585 5.14 13.70 -2.32
N GLN A 586 6.35 14.18 -2.45
CA GLN A 586 6.72 15.57 -2.11
C GLN A 586 7.29 16.26 -3.34
N LYS A 587 6.86 17.49 -3.58
CA LYS A 587 7.35 18.31 -4.66
C LYS A 587 7.63 19.73 -4.16
N GLU A 588 8.84 20.21 -4.39
CA GLU A 588 9.21 21.61 -4.20
C GLU A 588 9.36 22.25 -5.58
N PHE A 589 8.82 23.43 -5.75
CA PHE A 589 9.05 24.25 -6.93
C PHE A 589 9.05 25.73 -6.58
N THR A 590 9.64 26.55 -7.46
CA THR A 590 9.73 28.00 -7.25
C THR A 590 8.64 28.70 -8.04
N ILE A 591 7.97 29.68 -7.41
CA ILE A 591 7.10 30.60 -8.10
C ILE A 591 7.76 31.99 -8.16
N PHE A 592 7.63 32.64 -9.32
CA PHE A 592 8.18 33.97 -9.60
C PHE A 592 7.06 34.96 -9.92
N ASP A 593 7.12 36.11 -9.29
CA ASP A 593 6.22 37.22 -9.65
C ASP A 593 6.83 38.06 -10.77
N ASN A 594 6.26 37.97 -11.95
CA ASN A 594 6.64 38.76 -13.11
C ASN A 594 5.96 40.13 -13.15
N SER A 595 4.92 40.37 -12.33
CA SER A 595 4.12 41.60 -12.34
C SER A 595 4.87 42.81 -11.77
N ASN A 596 5.90 42.56 -10.98
CA ASN A 596 6.74 43.59 -10.32
C ASN A 596 8.15 43.66 -10.87
N LEU A 597 8.49 42.97 -11.96
CA LEU A 597 9.72 43.24 -12.68
C LEU A 597 9.58 44.59 -13.38
N PRO A 598 10.24 45.66 -12.95
CA PRO A 598 10.12 46.93 -13.65
C PRO A 598 10.73 46.78 -15.04
N LEU A 599 9.99 47.19 -16.06
CA LEU A 599 10.53 47.45 -17.41
C LEU A 599 11.64 48.50 -17.42
N ASP A 600 12.07 48.96 -16.25
CA ASP A 600 13.08 49.99 -16.09
C ASP A 600 14.35 49.38 -15.48
N ARG A 601 15.33 49.13 -16.36
CA ARG A 601 16.65 48.56 -16.07
C ARG A 601 17.52 49.37 -15.08
N ASN A 602 16.96 50.33 -14.32
CA ASN A 602 17.71 51.29 -13.50
C ASN A 602 17.35 51.33 -12.01
N ARG A 603 16.60 50.37 -11.44
CA ARG A 603 16.45 50.24 -9.97
C ARG A 603 16.99 48.90 -9.51
N GLY A 604 18.18 48.94 -8.87
CA GLY A 604 18.92 47.78 -8.42
C GLY A 604 18.10 46.85 -7.51
N GLN A 605 17.82 45.64 -7.98
CA GLN A 605 17.44 44.57 -7.12
C GLN A 605 18.59 44.18 -6.20
N SER A 606 18.30 43.93 -4.93
CA SER A 606 19.32 43.41 -4.01
C SER A 606 19.67 41.97 -4.49
N LEU A 607 20.90 41.79 -4.92
CA LEU A 607 21.45 40.48 -5.27
C LEU A 607 22.09 39.80 -4.06
N ILE A 608 22.17 40.54 -2.94
CA ILE A 608 22.85 40.14 -1.71
C ILE A 608 21.91 40.34 -0.54
N ASP A 609 21.68 39.31 0.27
CA ASP A 609 20.85 39.34 1.47
C ASP A 609 21.58 38.73 2.68
N HIS A 610 20.97 38.86 3.89
CA HIS A 610 21.47 38.28 5.14
C HIS A 610 22.96 38.54 5.42
N VAL A 611 23.38 39.80 5.32
CA VAL A 611 24.77 40.21 5.52
C VAL A 611 25.06 40.43 7.00
N ASP A 612 25.96 39.63 7.56
CA ASP A 612 26.42 39.72 8.95
C ASP A 612 27.89 39.29 9.08
N ASN A 613 28.54 39.61 10.19
CA ASN A 613 29.84 39.04 10.52
C ASN A 613 29.86 38.50 11.96
N ILE A 614 30.33 37.29 12.11
CA ILE A 614 30.31 36.55 13.38
C ILE A 614 31.67 35.89 13.63
N PRO A 615 32.27 36.14 14.81
CA PRO A 615 31.84 37.05 15.89
C PRO A 615 31.99 38.52 15.53
N ASN A 616 31.22 39.42 16.20
CA ASN A 616 31.38 40.85 16.18
C ASN A 616 30.95 41.42 17.55
N PRO A 617 31.83 41.95 18.40
CA PRO A 617 33.28 42.14 18.17
C PRO A 617 34.05 40.85 17.98
N PHE A 618 35.24 40.89 17.36
CA PHE A 618 36.06 39.72 17.04
C PHE A 618 37.53 39.92 17.46
N ASN A 619 38.26 38.79 17.70
CA ASN A 619 39.67 38.75 18.05
C ASN A 619 40.29 37.38 17.67
N PRO A 620 41.28 37.29 16.81
CA PRO A 620 41.64 38.28 15.79
C PRO A 620 40.83 38.11 14.51
N ALA A 621 39.93 37.11 14.41
CA ALA A 621 39.28 36.73 13.16
C ALA A 621 37.75 36.75 13.23
N THR A 622 37.11 36.94 12.09
CA THR A 622 35.66 36.87 11.90
C THR A 622 35.30 36.24 10.55
N ASN A 623 34.08 35.72 10.45
CA ASN A 623 33.52 35.28 9.19
C ASN A 623 32.41 36.24 8.74
N ILE A 624 32.56 36.80 7.54
CA ILE A 624 31.55 37.62 6.90
C ILE A 624 30.62 36.62 6.17
N LYS A 625 29.36 36.57 6.62
CA LYS A 625 28.32 35.72 6.08
C LYS A 625 27.35 36.55 5.26
N TYR A 626 26.91 36.04 4.13
CA TYR A 626 25.91 36.68 3.29
C TYR A 626 25.22 35.62 2.43
N GLU A 627 24.04 35.94 1.97
CA GLU A 627 23.31 35.12 0.99
C GLU A 627 23.41 35.81 -0.37
N LEU A 628 23.95 35.10 -1.35
CA LEU A 628 23.96 35.52 -2.75
C LEU A 628 22.70 34.93 -3.40
N LEU A 629 21.75 35.78 -3.75
CA LEU A 629 20.47 35.33 -4.30
C LEU A 629 20.60 34.83 -5.74
N VAL A 630 21.67 35.27 -6.42
CA VAL A 630 21.89 34.97 -7.84
C VAL A 630 23.38 34.73 -8.06
N SER A 631 23.76 33.66 -8.76
CA SER A 631 25.16 33.39 -9.13
C SER A 631 25.73 34.53 -9.95
N GLY A 632 26.91 35.01 -9.58
CA GLY A 632 27.51 36.12 -10.28
C GLY A 632 28.89 36.52 -9.75
N LYS A 633 29.45 37.55 -10.33
CA LYS A 633 30.71 38.12 -9.84
C LYS A 633 30.48 38.82 -8.51
N VAL A 634 31.23 38.43 -7.48
CA VAL A 634 31.22 39.04 -6.13
C VAL A 634 32.57 39.63 -5.83
N GLU A 635 32.58 40.84 -5.26
CA GLU A 635 33.75 41.49 -4.73
C GLU A 635 33.52 41.85 -3.25
N ILE A 636 34.44 41.45 -2.36
CA ILE A 636 34.39 41.74 -0.92
C ILE A 636 35.66 42.49 -0.52
N ILE A 637 35.48 43.72 -0.05
CA ILE A 637 36.58 44.63 0.32
C ILE A 637 36.39 45.12 1.75
N ILE A 638 37.47 45.12 2.51
CA ILE A 638 37.57 45.73 3.84
C ILE A 638 38.16 47.13 3.75
N TYR A 639 37.60 48.03 4.56
CA TYR A 639 38.03 49.43 4.67
C TYR A 639 38.27 49.76 6.14
N ASP A 640 39.21 50.72 6.39
CA ASP A 640 39.41 51.33 7.69
C ASP A 640 38.38 52.45 7.94
N ILE A 641 38.44 53.06 9.14
CA ILE A 641 37.54 54.14 9.53
C ILE A 641 37.68 55.45 8.66
N MET A 642 38.79 55.55 7.96
CA MET A 642 39.05 56.67 7.02
C MET A 642 38.54 56.33 5.60
N GLY A 643 37.95 55.18 5.38
CA GLY A 643 37.48 54.72 4.08
C GLY A 643 38.56 54.23 3.14
N ARG A 644 39.78 54.04 3.64
CA ARG A 644 40.87 53.47 2.83
C ARG A 644 40.72 51.96 2.73
N LYS A 645 40.91 51.44 1.51
CA LYS A 645 40.91 49.99 1.30
C LYS A 645 42.04 49.34 2.10
N VAL A 646 41.71 48.35 2.87
CA VAL A 646 42.62 47.56 3.71
C VAL A 646 42.92 46.22 3.07
N ARG A 647 41.87 45.48 2.64
CA ARG A 647 42.02 44.16 2.05
C ARG A 647 40.90 43.83 1.08
N THR A 648 41.23 43.09 0.01
CA THR A 648 40.27 42.41 -0.81
C THR A 648 40.19 40.96 -0.33
N LEU A 649 39.04 40.57 0.27
CA LEU A 649 38.85 39.21 0.75
C LEU A 649 38.44 38.25 -0.35
N PHE A 650 37.68 38.75 -1.32
CA PHE A 650 37.21 37.96 -2.44
C PHE A 650 36.98 38.83 -3.69
N ASP A 651 37.36 38.35 -4.86
CA ASP A 651 37.01 38.90 -6.16
C ASP A 651 36.91 37.74 -7.17
N GLY A 652 35.70 37.32 -7.50
CA GLY A 652 35.46 36.18 -8.38
C GLY A 652 33.99 35.86 -8.57
N VAL A 653 33.71 34.80 -9.32
CA VAL A 653 32.34 34.32 -9.51
C VAL A 653 31.99 33.36 -8.39
N GLN A 654 30.80 33.50 -7.84
CA GLN A 654 30.21 32.57 -6.86
C GLN A 654 28.81 32.19 -7.26
N ASP A 655 28.43 30.95 -6.91
CA ASP A 655 27.06 30.43 -7.07
C ASP A 655 26.13 31.06 -6.04
N ALA A 656 24.82 31.06 -6.34
CA ALA A 656 23.78 31.48 -5.40
C ALA A 656 23.83 30.67 -4.10
N GLY A 657 23.24 31.20 -3.02
CA GLY A 657 23.11 30.60 -1.69
C GLY A 657 23.96 31.24 -0.62
N LEU A 658 23.93 30.69 0.60
CA LEU A 658 24.65 31.16 1.78
C LEU A 658 26.17 31.02 1.57
N LYS A 659 26.93 32.12 1.82
CA LYS A 659 28.37 32.21 1.70
C LYS A 659 28.98 32.64 3.01
N SER A 660 30.25 32.26 3.18
CA SER A 660 31.04 32.70 4.34
C SER A 660 32.49 32.95 3.88
N VAL A 661 32.99 34.14 4.17
CA VAL A 661 34.36 34.53 3.86
C VAL A 661 35.08 34.91 5.15
N PHE A 662 36.21 34.28 5.37
CA PHE A 662 37.01 34.41 6.56
C PHE A 662 37.93 35.64 6.44
N TRP A 663 38.06 36.44 7.50
CA TRP A 663 39.04 37.52 7.64
C TRP A 663 39.80 37.42 8.96
N ASP A 664 41.12 37.40 8.84
CA ASP A 664 42.10 37.24 9.94
C ASP A 664 42.64 38.54 10.52
N SER A 665 42.00 39.65 10.26
CA SER A 665 42.42 41.01 10.63
C SER A 665 43.78 41.47 10.06
N THR A 666 44.20 40.94 8.94
CA THR A 666 45.41 41.42 8.22
C THR A 666 45.02 42.26 6.98
N ASP A 667 45.95 43.09 6.51
CA ASP A 667 45.85 43.86 5.25
C ASP A 667 46.20 42.97 4.01
N ASP A 668 46.19 43.58 2.82
CA ASP A 668 46.58 42.89 1.56
C ASP A 668 48.03 42.39 1.56
N ASN A 669 48.91 42.92 2.43
CA ASN A 669 50.33 42.51 2.56
C ASN A 669 50.52 41.51 3.71
N GLY A 670 49.47 41.10 4.38
CA GLY A 670 49.53 40.17 5.53
C GLY A 670 49.97 40.85 6.83
N ILE A 671 49.94 42.18 6.91
CA ILE A 671 50.30 42.92 8.09
C ILE A 671 49.09 43.02 9.04
N ASP A 672 49.30 42.68 10.30
CA ASP A 672 48.30 42.76 11.36
C ASP A 672 47.77 44.17 11.58
N LEU A 673 46.45 44.30 11.66
CA LEU A 673 45.77 45.56 11.89
C LEU A 673 45.48 45.80 13.38
N GLY A 674 45.41 47.07 13.80
CA GLY A 674 45.13 47.43 15.17
C GLY A 674 43.66 47.32 15.56
N THR A 675 43.39 47.32 16.91
CA THR A 675 42.05 47.46 17.47
C THR A 675 41.33 48.68 16.88
N GLY A 676 40.10 48.50 16.41
CA GLY A 676 39.34 49.58 15.80
C GLY A 676 38.13 49.11 14.99
N PHE A 677 37.39 50.09 14.50
CA PHE A 677 36.27 49.81 13.58
C PHE A 677 36.77 49.63 12.15
N TYR A 678 36.26 48.61 11.51
CA TYR A 678 36.45 48.32 10.10
C TYR A 678 35.09 48.16 9.42
N PHE A 679 35.05 48.43 8.14
CA PHE A 679 33.85 48.30 7.33
C PHE A 679 34.12 47.31 6.19
N TYR A 680 33.13 46.53 5.84
CA TYR A 680 33.22 45.73 4.64
C TYR A 680 32.13 46.12 3.65
N THR A 681 32.45 45.93 2.39
CA THR A 681 31.50 46.05 1.27
C THR A 681 31.47 44.77 0.50
N ILE A 682 30.28 44.22 0.25
CA ILE A 682 30.03 43.12 -0.63
C ILE A 682 29.32 43.69 -1.86
N LYS A 683 29.86 43.46 -3.05
CA LYS A 683 29.26 43.91 -4.31
C LYS A 683 28.98 42.69 -5.20
N SER A 684 27.82 42.69 -5.85
CA SER A 684 27.48 41.72 -6.93
C SER A 684 26.64 42.44 -7.97
N GLY A 685 27.12 42.50 -9.22
CA GLY A 685 26.51 43.29 -10.27
C GLY A 685 26.36 44.75 -9.86
N THR A 686 25.15 45.27 -9.87
CA THR A 686 24.83 46.66 -9.45
C THR A 686 24.53 46.79 -7.96
N ASP A 687 24.43 45.68 -7.23
CA ASP A 687 24.09 45.67 -5.79
C ASP A 687 25.32 45.77 -4.90
N SER A 688 25.13 46.41 -3.77
CA SER A 688 26.19 46.61 -2.75
C SER A 688 25.61 46.65 -1.35
N LYS A 689 26.09 45.74 -0.49
CA LYS A 689 25.81 45.72 0.94
C LYS A 689 27.04 46.10 1.75
N LYS A 690 26.83 46.79 2.88
CA LYS A 690 27.90 47.26 3.77
C LYS A 690 27.63 46.83 5.20
N GLY A 691 28.67 46.42 5.90
CA GLY A 691 28.60 46.09 7.31
C GLY A 691 29.74 46.74 8.11
N ARG A 692 29.59 46.81 9.44
CA ARG A 692 30.55 47.36 10.39
C ARG A 692 31.01 46.27 11.35
N MET A 693 32.32 46.19 11.57
CA MET A 693 32.95 45.21 12.47
C MET A 693 33.84 45.93 13.48
N LEU A 694 33.98 45.36 14.68
CA LEU A 694 34.87 45.84 15.71
C LEU A 694 35.94 44.80 16.01
N LEU A 695 37.19 45.10 15.66
CA LEU A 695 38.35 44.29 16.02
C LEU A 695 38.82 44.71 17.43
N LEU A 696 38.99 43.76 18.30
CA LEU A 696 39.56 43.89 19.66
C LEU A 696 40.82 43.00 19.75
N LYS A 697 42.01 43.61 19.80
CA LYS A 697 43.26 42.86 20.03
C LYS A 697 43.72 43.06 21.45
#